data_717782d83ca0ca0d0db92a1d55c43222
#
_entry.id   717782d83ca0ca0d0db92a1d55c43222
#
_cell.length_a   1.000
_cell.length_b   1.000
_cell.length_c   1.000
_cell.angle_alpha   90.00
_cell.angle_beta   90.00
_cell.angle_gamma   90.00
#
_symmetry.space_group_name_H-M   'P 1'
#
loop_
_entity.id
_entity.type
_entity.pdbx_description
1 polymer ?
#
loop_
_entity_poly.entity_id
_entity_poly.type
_entity_poly.pdbx_seq_one_letter_code
_entity_poly.pdbx_strand_id
1 'polypeptide(L)'
;MAASQFAATRGGAETVWQCKSQSKLIDFSSRKNKSKLLFARRNLNQRRSFSFSVKNASSEPSQKLKDPIIEQDSSLLSSFIPDAGSIASSIKYHAEFTPSFSPERFELPKAFFATAQSVRDALIINWNATYAYYEKLNAKQAYYLSMEFLQGRALLNAIGNLELDGAYAEALSKLGHKLENVACQEPDAALGNGGLGRLASCFLDSLATLNYPAWGYGLRYKYGLFKQRITKDGQEEVAEDWLELGNPWEIVRNDVSYPVKFYGKVVSGSDGKRHWIGGEDIDAVAYDVPIPGYKTKTTINLRLWSTKASSQDFDLYAFNSGEHTKASEALANAEKICYVLYPGDESVEGKTLRLKQQYTLCSASLQDIVERFERRSGPNIKWEEFPKKVAVQMNDTHPTLCIPELMRILIDLKGLSWKEAWNITQRTVAYTNHTVLPEALEKWSLELMQKLLPRHVEIIEMIDEELINTIISEYGTADCDLLEKKLKEMRILENVDLPATFADLFVKPIESSVVVPSEELEDSKEEEDESVDEEDESVDEEDESVDVEDESVDEGDESVDEENGPEKKCDEEKKKKVLVEPPPKLVRMANLSVVGGHAVNGVAEIHSEIVKDEVFNSFFKLWPKKFQNKTNGVTPRRWIRFCNPDLSKIITKWIGTEDWVLNTENLAELRKFADNNDLQTQWREAKRSNKLKVVSLIKERTGYSVNPDAMFDIQVKRIHEYKRQLLNIFGIVYRYMKMKEMSASGRKAKFVPRVCMFGGKAFSTYVQAKRIVKFITDVAATINRDPGIGDLLKVVFVPDYNVSVAELLIPASELSQHISTAGMEASGTSNMKFAMNGCILIGTLDGANVEIREEVGADNFFLFGAKAHEIAGLRKERAEGKFVPDPRFEEVKEFIRSGVFGSFNYDELIGSLEGNEGFGQADYFLVGKDFPSYIECQEKVDEAYRDQKRWTRMSILNTAGSYKFSSDRTIHEYAKDIWNINPVELP
;
A
#
# COMPACT_ATOMS: atom_id res chain seq x y z
N MET A 1 -14.87 31.24 55.48
CA MET A 1 -15.72 30.40 56.31
C MET A 1 -16.23 29.33 55.40
N ALA A 2 -16.06 28.07 55.55
CA ALA A 2 -15.36 27.21 56.46
C ALA A 2 -14.69 26.08 55.65
N ALA A 3 -13.51 25.75 56.10
CA ALA A 3 -12.78 24.56 55.67
C ALA A 3 -13.38 23.32 56.37
N SER A 4 -13.32 22.17 55.78
CA SER A 4 -13.11 20.95 56.54
C SER A 4 -12.29 19.95 55.70
N GLN A 5 -11.09 19.73 56.20
CA GLN A 5 -10.21 18.65 55.98
C GLN A 5 -10.91 17.29 56.21
N PHE A 6 -10.55 16.25 55.44
CA PHE A 6 -10.33 14.94 56.05
C PHE A 6 -9.13 14.23 55.42
N ALA A 7 -8.40 13.61 56.30
CA ALA A 7 -7.05 13.10 56.19
C ALA A 7 -6.97 11.76 55.51
N ALA A 8 -5.76 11.50 55.03
CA ALA A 8 -5.25 10.22 54.52
C ALA A 8 -5.26 9.08 55.57
N THR A 9 -5.56 7.89 55.13
CA THR A 9 -5.01 6.69 55.77
C THR A 9 -4.52 5.72 54.70
N ARG A 10 -3.23 5.42 54.76
CA ARG A 10 -2.52 4.33 54.10
C ARG A 10 -3.03 3.00 54.64
N GLY A 11 -3.19 1.99 53.80
CA GLY A 11 -3.31 0.60 54.18
C GLY A 11 -3.07 -0.30 53.00
N GLY A 12 -1.86 -0.80 52.86
CA GLY A 12 -1.49 -1.80 51.87
C GLY A 12 -2.04 -3.19 52.26
N ALA A 13 -2.33 -3.98 51.24
CA ALA A 13 -2.40 -5.43 51.40
C ALA A 13 -2.02 -6.04 50.04
N GLU A 14 -0.79 -6.46 49.93
CA GLU A 14 -0.32 -7.44 48.96
C GLU A 14 -1.00 -8.79 49.27
N THR A 15 -1.75 -9.34 48.32
CA THR A 15 -2.22 -10.73 48.41
C THR A 15 -1.42 -11.57 47.45
N VAL A 16 -0.38 -12.19 48.01
CA VAL A 16 0.38 -13.26 47.37
C VAL A 16 -0.48 -14.53 47.42
N TRP A 17 -0.90 -15.04 46.27
CA TRP A 17 -1.49 -16.39 46.19
C TRP A 17 -0.40 -17.42 46.06
N GLN A 18 -0.10 -18.09 47.20
CA GLN A 18 0.67 -19.35 47.22
C GLN A 18 -0.29 -20.52 46.91
N CYS A 19 -0.04 -21.17 45.79
CA CYS A 19 -0.69 -22.43 45.46
C CYS A 19 0.06 -23.57 46.23
N LYS A 20 -0.56 -24.13 47.27
CA LYS A 20 -0.10 -25.36 47.94
C LYS A 20 -0.57 -26.56 47.13
N SER A 21 0.38 -27.27 46.57
CA SER A 21 0.19 -28.64 46.04
C SER A 21 -0.07 -29.60 47.19
N GLN A 22 -1.23 -30.27 47.18
CA GLN A 22 -1.46 -31.50 47.95
C GLN A 22 -1.53 -32.66 46.97
N SER A 23 -0.48 -33.45 46.98
CA SER A 23 -0.43 -34.77 46.37
C SER A 23 -1.27 -35.74 47.18
N LYS A 24 -2.28 -36.31 46.55
CA LYS A 24 -2.89 -37.57 47.07
C LYS A 24 -2.50 -38.73 46.16
N LEU A 25 -1.60 -39.53 46.65
CA LEU A 25 -1.31 -40.87 46.15
C LEU A 25 -2.56 -41.75 46.36
N ILE A 26 -3.06 -42.33 45.24
CA ILE A 26 -4.01 -43.44 45.25
C ILE A 26 -3.27 -44.65 44.73
N ASP A 27 -3.05 -45.55 45.66
CA ASP A 27 -2.48 -46.86 45.47
C ASP A 27 -3.52 -47.78 44.80
N PHE A 28 -3.20 -48.37 43.66
CA PHE A 28 -3.94 -49.48 43.07
C PHE A 28 -3.02 -50.64 42.87
N SER A 29 -3.03 -51.50 43.93
CA SER A 29 -2.47 -52.83 43.86
C SER A 29 -3.53 -53.81 43.25
N SER A 30 -3.04 -54.65 42.37
CA SER A 30 -3.48 -55.98 42.04
C SER A 30 -4.83 -56.20 41.32
N ARG A 31 -4.68 -56.61 40.05
CA ARG A 31 -5.23 -57.90 39.60
C ARG A 31 -4.55 -58.39 38.31
N LYS A 32 -3.89 -59.47 38.44
CA LYS A 32 -3.31 -60.29 37.34
C LYS A 32 -4.37 -60.81 36.43
N ASN A 33 -4.22 -60.68 35.12
CA ASN A 33 -4.64 -61.69 34.18
C ASN A 33 -3.62 -61.78 33.05
N LYS A 34 -3.12 -63.01 32.89
CA LYS A 34 -2.16 -63.42 31.86
C LYS A 34 -2.89 -63.63 30.53
N SER A 35 -2.39 -62.99 29.49
CA SER A 35 -2.49 -63.56 28.15
C SER A 35 -1.14 -63.44 27.45
N LYS A 36 -0.64 -64.54 27.03
CA LYS A 36 0.63 -64.76 26.34
C LYS A 36 0.52 -64.19 24.91
N LEU A 37 1.46 -63.33 24.51
CA LEU A 37 1.79 -63.10 23.12
C LEU A 37 3.28 -63.35 22.91
N LEU A 38 3.56 -64.28 22.01
CA LEU A 38 4.91 -64.72 21.61
C LEU A 38 5.69 -63.58 20.95
N PHE A 39 6.89 -63.34 21.51
CA PHE A 39 7.91 -62.58 20.80
C PHE A 39 8.75 -63.52 19.93
N ALA A 40 8.69 -63.34 18.61
CA ALA A 40 9.67 -63.90 17.69
C ALA A 40 10.79 -62.86 17.45
N ARG A 41 11.96 -63.18 17.97
CA ARG A 41 13.24 -62.49 17.63
C ARG A 41 13.57 -62.79 16.17
N ARG A 42 13.74 -61.75 15.36
CA ARG A 42 14.50 -61.83 14.11
C ARG A 42 15.55 -60.75 14.05
N ASN A 43 16.73 -61.19 13.68
CA ASN A 43 18.02 -60.53 13.68
C ASN A 43 18.08 -59.18 12.92
N LEU A 44 18.72 -58.22 13.55
CA LEU A 44 19.32 -57.05 12.87
C LEU A 44 20.54 -57.51 12.03
N ASN A 45 20.48 -57.27 10.74
CA ASN A 45 21.62 -56.77 9.93
C ASN A 45 21.17 -56.69 8.48
N GLN A 46 20.81 -55.47 8.05
CA GLN A 46 21.04 -54.99 6.68
C GLN A 46 20.72 -53.48 6.63
N ARG A 47 21.80 -52.71 6.54
CA ARG A 47 21.73 -51.33 6.06
C ARG A 47 21.21 -51.34 4.63
N ARG A 48 20.06 -50.72 4.41
CA ARG A 48 19.60 -50.31 3.07
C ARG A 48 19.49 -48.81 3.03
N SER A 49 20.40 -48.21 2.25
CA SER A 49 20.25 -46.86 1.74
C SER A 49 18.98 -46.78 0.88
N PHE A 50 18.08 -45.89 1.22
CA PHE A 50 16.96 -45.52 0.35
C PHE A 50 17.45 -44.42 -0.60
N SER A 51 17.75 -44.82 -1.83
CA SER A 51 17.85 -43.89 -2.94
C SER A 51 16.45 -43.83 -3.58
N PHE A 52 15.82 -42.70 -3.59
CA PHE A 52 14.62 -42.47 -4.43
C PHE A 52 15.09 -42.37 -5.90
N SER A 53 14.87 -43.43 -6.65
CA SER A 53 14.92 -43.35 -8.11
C SER A 53 13.48 -43.18 -8.59
N VAL A 54 13.20 -42.04 -9.24
CA VAL A 54 11.98 -41.85 -10.01
C VAL A 54 12.01 -42.85 -11.17
N LYS A 55 11.26 -43.92 -11.08
CA LYS A 55 10.99 -44.77 -12.24
C LYS A 55 9.81 -44.19 -12.99
N ASN A 56 10.03 -43.78 -14.23
CA ASN A 56 8.98 -43.55 -15.20
C ASN A 56 8.06 -44.77 -15.23
N ALA A 57 6.83 -44.64 -14.73
CA ALA A 57 5.77 -45.60 -14.94
C ALA A 57 5.15 -45.34 -16.32
N SER A 58 5.29 -46.30 -17.19
CA SER A 58 4.62 -46.34 -18.47
C SER A 58 3.11 -46.27 -18.30
N SER A 59 2.49 -45.48 -19.14
CA SER A 59 1.07 -45.19 -19.24
C SER A 59 0.24 -46.44 -19.45
N GLU A 60 -0.57 -46.79 -18.45
CA GLU A 60 -1.87 -47.43 -18.69
C GLU A 60 -2.98 -46.37 -18.61
N PRO A 61 -4.03 -46.41 -19.42
CA PRO A 61 -5.06 -45.40 -19.42
C PRO A 61 -5.81 -45.43 -18.09
N SER A 62 -5.64 -44.37 -17.28
CA SER A 62 -6.41 -44.18 -16.06
C SER A 62 -7.90 -44.18 -16.42
N GLN A 63 -8.64 -45.14 -15.88
CA GLN A 63 -10.07 -45.00 -15.72
C GLN A 63 -10.32 -43.63 -15.06
N LYS A 64 -11.10 -42.79 -15.78
CA LYS A 64 -11.66 -41.57 -15.19
C LYS A 64 -12.37 -41.98 -13.91
N LEU A 65 -11.74 -41.73 -12.76
CA LEU A 65 -12.45 -41.59 -11.51
C LEU A 65 -13.46 -40.47 -11.77
N LYS A 66 -14.72 -40.83 -11.90
CA LYS A 66 -15.80 -39.87 -11.79
C LYS A 66 -15.68 -39.28 -10.40
N ASP A 67 -15.40 -38.00 -10.33
CA ASP A 67 -15.43 -37.27 -9.06
C ASP A 67 -16.86 -37.39 -8.50
N PRO A 68 -17.09 -38.13 -7.40
CA PRO A 68 -18.45 -38.32 -6.89
C PRO A 68 -19.02 -37.08 -6.20
N ILE A 69 -18.24 -35.99 -6.11
CA ILE A 69 -18.64 -34.77 -5.39
C ILE A 69 -19.28 -33.72 -6.30
N ILE A 70 -19.04 -33.78 -7.63
CA ILE A 70 -19.55 -32.73 -8.56
C ILE A 70 -20.91 -33.14 -9.18
N GLU A 71 -21.31 -34.41 -9.18
CA GLU A 71 -22.65 -34.85 -9.66
C GLU A 71 -23.69 -34.97 -8.54
N GLN A 72 -23.29 -34.83 -7.29
CA GLN A 72 -24.22 -34.79 -6.17
C GLN A 72 -24.25 -33.37 -5.61
N ASP A 73 -25.40 -32.80 -5.76
CA ASP A 73 -26.07 -31.86 -4.89
C ASP A 73 -26.23 -30.42 -5.39
N SER A 74 -27.16 -30.30 -6.32
CA SER A 74 -28.13 -29.20 -6.22
C SER A 74 -28.87 -29.17 -4.85
N SER A 75 -28.74 -30.22 -4.04
CA SER A 75 -29.35 -30.32 -2.71
C SER A 75 -28.59 -29.55 -1.62
N LEU A 76 -27.25 -29.45 -1.69
CA LEU A 76 -26.50 -28.61 -0.76
C LEU A 76 -26.70 -27.13 -1.07
N LEU A 77 -26.84 -26.73 -2.32
CA LEU A 77 -27.23 -25.40 -2.72
C LEU A 77 -28.67 -25.04 -2.28
N SER A 78 -29.54 -26.01 -2.09
CA SER A 78 -30.91 -25.83 -1.56
C SER A 78 -30.99 -25.81 -0.03
N SER A 79 -29.89 -26.08 0.68
CA SER A 79 -29.90 -26.16 2.15
C SER A 79 -29.67 -24.84 2.87
N PHE A 80 -29.14 -23.82 2.19
CA PHE A 80 -29.05 -22.47 2.74
C PHE A 80 -30.37 -21.73 2.47
N ILE A 81 -31.33 -21.89 3.38
CA ILE A 81 -32.56 -21.10 3.36
C ILE A 81 -32.22 -19.76 4.03
N PRO A 82 -32.30 -18.63 3.31
CA PRO A 82 -31.89 -17.30 3.84
C PRO A 82 -32.97 -16.68 4.78
N ASP A 83 -33.65 -17.50 5.57
CA ASP A 83 -34.57 -17.02 6.58
C ASP A 83 -33.90 -16.83 7.94
N ALA A 84 -34.43 -15.92 8.74
CA ALA A 84 -33.88 -15.56 10.05
C ALA A 84 -33.83 -16.74 11.05
N GLY A 85 -34.64 -17.75 10.90
CA GLY A 85 -34.65 -18.95 11.76
C GLY A 85 -33.47 -19.86 11.45
N SER A 86 -33.28 -20.17 10.18
CA SER A 86 -32.15 -20.96 9.68
C SER A 86 -30.81 -20.29 9.94
N ILE A 87 -30.70 -18.96 9.72
CA ILE A 87 -29.53 -18.16 10.04
C ILE A 87 -29.24 -18.20 11.54
N ALA A 88 -30.24 -18.02 12.41
CA ALA A 88 -30.07 -18.10 13.86
C ALA A 88 -29.58 -19.50 14.29
N SER A 89 -30.02 -20.53 13.63
CA SER A 89 -29.55 -21.92 13.88
C SER A 89 -28.11 -22.12 13.43
N SER A 90 -27.72 -21.57 12.28
CA SER A 90 -26.33 -21.59 11.79
C SER A 90 -25.42 -20.82 12.75
N ILE A 91 -25.80 -19.62 13.19
CA ILE A 91 -25.02 -18.83 14.17
C ILE A 91 -24.84 -19.63 15.47
N LYS A 92 -25.92 -20.28 15.98
CA LYS A 92 -25.82 -21.13 17.16
C LYS A 92 -24.87 -22.30 16.96
N TYR A 93 -24.95 -22.99 15.82
CA TYR A 93 -24.04 -24.06 15.45
C TYR A 93 -22.60 -23.62 15.54
N HIS A 94 -22.24 -22.51 14.89
CA HIS A 94 -20.88 -21.98 14.94
C HIS A 94 -20.46 -21.48 16.34
N ALA A 95 -21.41 -20.98 17.14
CA ALA A 95 -21.12 -20.61 18.51
C ALA A 95 -20.75 -21.79 19.39
N GLU A 96 -21.30 -23.00 19.11
CA GLU A 96 -21.06 -24.21 19.88
C GLU A 96 -19.92 -25.05 19.35
N PHE A 97 -19.80 -25.18 18.03
CA PHE A 97 -18.91 -26.16 17.38
C PHE A 97 -17.68 -25.57 16.69
N THR A 98 -17.57 -24.25 16.61
CA THR A 98 -16.35 -23.57 16.08
C THR A 98 -15.73 -22.74 17.20
N PRO A 99 -15.11 -23.36 18.24
CA PRO A 99 -14.74 -22.66 19.46
C PRO A 99 -13.45 -21.86 19.32
N SER A 100 -13.60 -20.57 19.32
CA SER A 100 -12.48 -19.66 19.67
C SER A 100 -12.70 -19.06 21.07
N PHE A 101 -13.85 -19.27 21.71
CA PHE A 101 -14.27 -18.64 22.96
C PHE A 101 -14.98 -19.62 23.89
N SER A 102 -15.06 -19.29 25.20
CA SER A 102 -15.76 -20.10 26.17
C SER A 102 -17.18 -20.47 25.74
N PRO A 103 -17.59 -21.75 25.83
CA PRO A 103 -18.94 -22.17 25.44
C PRO A 103 -20.07 -21.60 26.32
N GLU A 104 -19.75 -21.16 27.54
CA GLU A 104 -20.74 -20.79 28.54
C GLU A 104 -21.43 -19.46 28.30
N ARG A 105 -20.85 -18.55 27.50
CA ARG A 105 -21.36 -17.19 27.29
C ARG A 105 -21.39 -16.83 25.82
N PHE A 106 -22.53 -16.29 25.36
CA PHE A 106 -22.67 -15.76 24.00
C PHE A 106 -22.47 -14.25 24.03
N GLU A 107 -21.21 -13.81 24.25
CA GLU A 107 -20.80 -12.41 24.29
C GLU A 107 -20.55 -11.86 22.86
N LEU A 108 -20.42 -10.53 22.71
CA LEU A 108 -20.28 -9.85 21.42
C LEU A 108 -19.14 -10.40 20.55
N PRO A 109 -17.89 -10.63 21.05
CA PRO A 109 -16.84 -11.19 20.21
C PRO A 109 -17.19 -12.57 19.67
N LYS A 110 -17.76 -13.45 20.49
CA LYS A 110 -18.23 -14.78 20.08
C LYS A 110 -19.38 -14.69 19.08
N ALA A 111 -20.32 -13.76 19.30
CA ALA A 111 -21.41 -13.51 18.38
C ALA A 111 -20.90 -13.03 17.01
N PHE A 112 -19.85 -12.17 16.99
CA PHE A 112 -19.21 -11.76 15.75
C PHE A 112 -18.62 -12.97 14.99
N PHE A 113 -17.77 -13.78 15.64
CA PHE A 113 -17.15 -14.93 15.01
C PHE A 113 -18.19 -15.92 14.48
N ALA A 114 -19.19 -16.27 15.28
CA ALA A 114 -20.24 -17.19 14.86
C ALA A 114 -21.06 -16.65 13.68
N THR A 115 -21.36 -15.35 13.69
CA THR A 115 -22.07 -14.69 12.59
C THR A 115 -21.21 -14.65 11.32
N ALA A 116 -19.92 -14.29 11.44
CA ALA A 116 -19.00 -14.27 10.31
C ALA A 116 -18.82 -15.66 9.69
N GLN A 117 -18.73 -16.72 10.51
CA GLN A 117 -18.68 -18.09 10.03
C GLN A 117 -19.97 -18.50 9.28
N SER A 118 -21.13 -18.12 9.80
CA SER A 118 -22.41 -18.35 9.13
C SER A 118 -22.48 -17.68 7.74
N VAL A 119 -22.01 -16.42 7.64
CA VAL A 119 -21.93 -15.71 6.36
C VAL A 119 -20.91 -16.37 5.44
N ARG A 120 -19.75 -16.77 5.97
CA ARG A 120 -18.68 -17.42 5.21
C ARG A 120 -19.14 -18.73 4.54
N ASP A 121 -20.01 -19.50 5.19
CA ASP A 121 -20.54 -20.73 4.59
C ASP A 121 -21.25 -20.44 3.26
N ALA A 122 -22.09 -19.41 3.22
CA ALA A 122 -22.74 -18.96 1.98
C ALA A 122 -21.73 -18.49 0.94
N LEU A 123 -20.69 -17.75 1.38
CA LEU A 123 -19.63 -17.29 0.47
C LEU A 123 -18.81 -18.43 -0.12
N ILE A 124 -18.50 -19.49 0.64
CA ILE A 124 -17.76 -20.66 0.16
C ILE A 124 -18.55 -21.42 -0.91
N ILE A 125 -19.87 -21.57 -0.72
CA ILE A 125 -20.73 -22.20 -1.72
C ILE A 125 -20.64 -21.42 -3.05
N ASN A 126 -20.82 -20.12 -3.01
CA ASN A 126 -20.74 -19.26 -4.19
C ASN A 126 -19.35 -19.26 -4.82
N TRP A 127 -18.31 -19.21 -3.99
CA TRP A 127 -16.90 -19.23 -4.39
C TRP A 127 -16.53 -20.51 -5.17
N ASN A 128 -16.91 -21.67 -4.63
CA ASN A 128 -16.69 -22.96 -5.30
C ASN A 128 -17.44 -23.01 -6.64
N ALA A 129 -18.71 -22.58 -6.67
CA ALA A 129 -19.51 -22.56 -7.89
C ALA A 129 -18.89 -21.63 -8.94
N THR A 130 -18.38 -20.44 -8.52
CA THR A 130 -17.76 -19.45 -9.40
C THR A 130 -16.55 -20.04 -10.13
N TYR A 131 -15.61 -20.64 -9.38
CA TYR A 131 -14.38 -21.14 -10.00
C TYR A 131 -14.60 -22.44 -10.76
N ALA A 132 -15.48 -23.34 -10.32
CA ALA A 132 -15.85 -24.50 -11.09
C ALA A 132 -16.44 -24.11 -12.45
N TYR A 133 -17.24 -23.04 -12.49
CA TYR A 133 -17.82 -22.55 -13.73
C TYR A 133 -16.79 -21.87 -14.64
N TYR A 134 -15.87 -21.06 -14.07
CA TYR A 134 -14.78 -20.45 -14.84
C TYR A 134 -13.83 -21.50 -15.44
N GLU A 135 -13.53 -22.56 -14.72
CA GLU A 135 -12.74 -23.69 -15.22
C GLU A 135 -13.47 -24.45 -16.34
N LYS A 136 -14.77 -24.73 -16.18
CA LYS A 136 -15.60 -25.38 -17.19
C LYS A 136 -15.62 -24.59 -18.51
N LEU A 137 -15.72 -23.27 -18.44
CA LEU A 137 -15.71 -22.39 -19.62
C LEU A 137 -14.30 -22.14 -20.16
N ASN A 138 -13.26 -22.51 -19.43
CA ASN A 138 -11.88 -22.11 -19.69
C ASN A 138 -11.76 -20.61 -19.98
N ALA A 139 -12.44 -19.80 -19.14
CA ALA A 139 -12.49 -18.35 -19.31
C ALA A 139 -11.11 -17.70 -19.12
N LYS A 140 -10.82 -16.63 -19.86
CA LYS A 140 -9.64 -15.79 -19.59
C LYS A 140 -9.82 -15.13 -18.23
N GLN A 141 -8.78 -15.12 -17.40
CA GLN A 141 -8.80 -14.55 -16.04
C GLN A 141 -7.79 -13.43 -15.89
N ALA A 142 -8.20 -12.38 -15.19
CA ALA A 142 -7.31 -11.31 -14.79
C ALA A 142 -6.78 -11.55 -13.36
N TYR A 143 -5.51 -11.26 -13.18
CA TYR A 143 -4.79 -11.41 -11.91
C TYR A 143 -4.22 -10.06 -11.49
N TYR A 144 -4.77 -9.51 -10.41
CA TYR A 144 -4.41 -8.20 -9.89
C TYR A 144 -3.39 -8.33 -8.76
N LEU A 145 -2.12 -8.02 -9.04
CA LEU A 145 -1.01 -8.11 -8.10
C LEU A 145 -0.81 -6.78 -7.39
N SER A 146 -0.90 -6.78 -6.07
CA SER A 146 -0.71 -5.59 -5.25
C SER A 146 -0.04 -5.91 -3.91
N MET A 147 0.87 -5.05 -3.47
CA MET A 147 1.43 -5.11 -2.11
C MET A 147 0.41 -4.76 -1.04
N GLU A 148 -0.68 -4.10 -1.42
CA GLU A 148 -1.68 -3.58 -0.50
C GLU A 148 -3.10 -4.01 -0.89
N PHE A 149 -3.86 -4.47 0.10
CA PHE A 149 -5.32 -4.64 0.02
C PHE A 149 -5.96 -4.11 1.30
N LEU A 150 -6.38 -2.83 1.29
CA LEU A 150 -6.99 -2.18 2.44
C LEU A 150 -8.49 -2.50 2.50
N GLN A 151 -8.82 -3.70 2.95
CA GLN A 151 -10.18 -4.24 2.93
C GLN A 151 -11.12 -3.56 3.95
N GLY A 152 -10.62 -3.27 5.15
CA GLY A 152 -11.47 -2.85 6.26
C GLY A 152 -12.30 -4.02 6.82
N ARG A 153 -13.46 -3.73 7.39
CA ARG A 153 -14.42 -4.71 7.89
C ARG A 153 -15.19 -5.36 6.75
N ALA A 154 -15.39 -6.68 6.85
CA ALA A 154 -16.05 -7.47 5.80
C ALA A 154 -17.52 -7.81 6.11
N LEU A 155 -17.92 -7.94 7.38
CA LEU A 155 -19.21 -8.50 7.78
C LEU A 155 -20.40 -7.79 7.14
N LEU A 156 -20.54 -6.48 7.37
CA LEU A 156 -21.67 -5.72 6.82
C LEU A 156 -21.66 -5.63 5.30
N ASN A 157 -20.47 -5.55 4.71
CA ASN A 157 -20.30 -5.55 3.25
C ASN A 157 -20.72 -6.89 2.64
N ALA A 158 -20.36 -8.02 3.27
CA ALA A 158 -20.72 -9.35 2.80
C ALA A 158 -22.23 -9.59 2.94
N ILE A 159 -22.80 -9.29 4.09
CA ILE A 159 -24.25 -9.43 4.33
C ILE A 159 -25.05 -8.55 3.35
N GLY A 160 -24.61 -7.29 3.13
CA GLY A 160 -25.27 -6.39 2.21
C GLY A 160 -25.15 -6.82 0.75
N ASN A 161 -23.99 -7.33 0.31
CA ASN A 161 -23.79 -7.85 -1.03
C ASN A 161 -24.66 -9.08 -1.32
N LEU A 162 -24.92 -9.89 -0.28
CA LEU A 162 -25.81 -11.06 -0.36
C LEU A 162 -27.30 -10.70 -0.20
N GLU A 163 -27.67 -9.44 0.04
CA GLU A 163 -29.06 -8.96 0.33
C GLU A 163 -29.67 -9.64 1.56
N LEU A 164 -28.88 -9.92 2.60
CA LEU A 164 -29.30 -10.62 3.80
C LEU A 164 -29.36 -9.73 5.07
N ASP A 165 -29.27 -8.39 4.91
CA ASP A 165 -29.25 -7.43 6.03
C ASP A 165 -30.39 -7.64 7.02
N GLY A 166 -31.63 -7.72 6.53
CA GLY A 166 -32.83 -7.91 7.36
C GLY A 166 -32.85 -9.25 8.06
N ALA A 167 -32.45 -10.32 7.36
CA ALA A 167 -32.47 -11.68 7.89
C ALA A 167 -31.44 -11.87 9.02
N TYR A 168 -30.20 -11.35 8.85
CA TYR A 168 -29.19 -11.40 9.89
C TYR A 168 -29.51 -10.50 11.07
N ALA A 169 -30.08 -9.30 10.84
CA ALA A 169 -30.51 -8.42 11.91
C ALA A 169 -31.61 -9.06 12.78
N GLU A 170 -32.61 -9.71 12.15
CA GLU A 170 -33.67 -10.43 12.84
C GLU A 170 -33.11 -11.68 13.56
N ALA A 171 -32.24 -12.46 12.93
CA ALA A 171 -31.61 -13.64 13.54
C ALA A 171 -30.82 -13.28 14.79
N LEU A 172 -29.98 -12.24 14.73
CA LEU A 172 -29.21 -11.77 15.88
C LEU A 172 -30.12 -11.18 16.97
N SER A 173 -31.19 -10.48 16.60
CA SER A 173 -32.18 -9.99 17.57
C SER A 173 -32.81 -11.14 18.36
N LYS A 174 -33.13 -12.26 17.71
CA LYS A 174 -33.64 -13.51 18.40
C LYS A 174 -32.58 -14.10 19.34
N LEU A 175 -31.31 -13.83 19.12
CA LEU A 175 -30.17 -14.29 19.93
C LEU A 175 -29.75 -13.23 21.00
N GLY A 176 -30.47 -12.12 21.10
CA GLY A 176 -30.22 -11.09 22.10
C GLY A 176 -29.22 -10.01 21.72
N HIS A 177 -28.76 -9.95 20.45
CA HIS A 177 -27.81 -8.96 19.97
C HIS A 177 -28.37 -8.11 18.83
N LYS A 178 -27.78 -6.92 18.65
CA LYS A 178 -28.00 -6.07 17.48
C LYS A 178 -26.88 -6.28 16.48
N LEU A 179 -27.19 -6.35 15.19
CA LEU A 179 -26.23 -6.55 14.12
C LEU A 179 -25.09 -5.52 14.15
N GLU A 180 -25.44 -4.25 14.41
CA GLU A 180 -24.45 -3.16 14.45
C GLU A 180 -23.43 -3.37 15.59
N ASN A 181 -23.87 -3.82 16.76
CA ASN A 181 -22.99 -4.08 17.90
C ASN A 181 -22.07 -5.27 17.65
N VAL A 182 -22.58 -6.29 16.97
CA VAL A 182 -21.79 -7.45 16.57
C VAL A 182 -20.74 -7.05 15.51
N ALA A 183 -21.13 -6.27 14.52
CA ALA A 183 -20.24 -5.79 13.46
C ALA A 183 -19.11 -4.87 13.99
N CYS A 184 -19.37 -4.12 15.08
CA CYS A 184 -18.35 -3.30 15.73
C CYS A 184 -17.21 -4.11 16.37
N GLN A 185 -17.36 -5.41 16.56
CA GLN A 185 -16.30 -6.27 17.10
C GLN A 185 -15.24 -6.66 16.05
N GLU A 186 -15.55 -6.47 14.77
CA GLU A 186 -14.63 -6.80 13.69
C GLU A 186 -13.48 -5.80 13.63
N PRO A 187 -12.20 -6.26 13.69
CA PRO A 187 -11.07 -5.41 13.41
C PRO A 187 -10.97 -5.11 11.91
N ASP A 188 -10.42 -3.95 11.54
CA ASP A 188 -10.11 -3.67 10.15
C ASP A 188 -8.98 -4.59 9.65
N ALA A 189 -9.18 -5.23 8.51
CA ALA A 189 -8.09 -5.85 7.77
C ALA A 189 -7.25 -4.74 7.11
N ALA A 190 -6.28 -4.23 7.87
CA ALA A 190 -5.47 -3.05 7.53
C ALA A 190 -4.21 -3.43 6.72
N LEU A 191 -4.39 -4.22 5.65
CA LEU A 191 -3.31 -4.68 4.77
C LEU A 191 -2.98 -3.66 3.68
N GLY A 192 -3.02 -2.37 4.01
CA GLY A 192 -2.74 -1.27 3.09
C GLY A 192 -2.54 0.04 3.84
N ASN A 193 -1.85 0.98 3.19
CA ASN A 193 -1.47 2.26 3.76
C ASN A 193 -2.42 3.41 3.37
N GLY A 194 -3.06 3.32 2.20
CA GLY A 194 -3.86 4.46 1.72
C GLY A 194 -4.62 4.20 0.43
N GLY A 195 -4.49 5.16 -0.50
CA GLY A 195 -5.25 5.18 -1.76
C GLY A 195 -5.05 3.95 -2.62
N LEU A 196 -3.80 3.50 -2.79
CA LEU A 196 -3.42 2.34 -3.60
C LEU A 196 -4.08 1.05 -3.08
N GLY A 197 -3.95 0.76 -1.77
CA GLY A 197 -4.53 -0.43 -1.15
C GLY A 197 -6.07 -0.39 -1.12
N ARG A 198 -6.67 0.79 -0.91
CA ARG A 198 -8.12 0.91 -0.95
C ARG A 198 -8.69 0.78 -2.37
N LEU A 199 -7.95 1.29 -3.40
CA LEU A 199 -8.31 1.08 -4.80
C LEU A 199 -8.35 -0.40 -5.15
N ALA A 200 -7.30 -1.16 -4.80
CA ALA A 200 -7.24 -2.61 -5.01
C ALA A 200 -8.45 -3.31 -4.39
N SER A 201 -8.85 -2.92 -3.18
CA SER A 201 -10.04 -3.46 -2.52
C SER A 201 -11.35 -3.07 -3.20
N CYS A 202 -11.50 -1.83 -3.69
CA CYS A 202 -12.66 -1.41 -4.48
C CYS A 202 -12.73 -2.17 -5.82
N PHE A 203 -11.58 -2.44 -6.44
CA PHE A 203 -11.52 -3.21 -7.69
C PHE A 203 -12.00 -4.65 -7.51
N LEU A 204 -11.63 -5.32 -6.41
CA LEU A 204 -12.14 -6.67 -6.12
C LEU A 204 -13.66 -6.69 -5.94
N ASP A 205 -14.22 -5.72 -5.23
CA ASP A 205 -15.68 -5.57 -5.08
C ASP A 205 -16.36 -5.39 -6.45
N SER A 206 -15.82 -4.52 -7.30
CA SER A 206 -16.35 -4.28 -8.64
C SER A 206 -16.19 -5.48 -9.57
N LEU A 207 -15.04 -6.15 -9.55
CA LEU A 207 -14.81 -7.37 -10.35
C LEU A 207 -15.82 -8.46 -10.00
N ALA A 208 -16.06 -8.70 -8.71
CA ALA A 208 -17.06 -9.67 -8.26
C ALA A 208 -18.48 -9.25 -8.66
N THR A 209 -18.84 -7.97 -8.42
CA THR A 209 -20.18 -7.44 -8.71
C THR A 209 -20.52 -7.49 -10.21
N LEU A 210 -19.53 -7.21 -11.06
CA LEU A 210 -19.69 -7.20 -12.51
C LEU A 210 -19.42 -8.56 -13.17
N ASN A 211 -19.30 -9.62 -12.41
CA ASN A 211 -19.09 -10.99 -12.86
C ASN A 211 -17.83 -11.20 -13.73
N TYR A 212 -16.76 -10.41 -13.48
CA TYR A 212 -15.50 -10.61 -14.20
C TYR A 212 -14.67 -11.75 -13.58
N PRO A 213 -14.14 -12.66 -14.40
CA PRO A 213 -13.24 -13.72 -13.91
C PRO A 213 -11.90 -13.12 -13.51
N ALA A 214 -11.69 -13.01 -12.21
CA ALA A 214 -10.50 -12.34 -11.67
C ALA A 214 -10.05 -12.90 -10.32
N TRP A 215 -8.79 -12.60 -9.97
CA TRP A 215 -8.15 -12.90 -8.70
C TRP A 215 -7.39 -11.68 -8.19
N GLY A 216 -7.38 -11.47 -6.86
CA GLY A 216 -6.42 -10.61 -6.19
C GLY A 216 -5.27 -11.44 -5.61
N TYR A 217 -4.04 -10.94 -5.71
CA TYR A 217 -2.85 -11.53 -5.10
C TYR A 217 -2.11 -10.50 -4.26
N GLY A 218 -1.83 -10.82 -2.99
CA GLY A 218 -1.13 -9.96 -2.05
C GLY A 218 -0.34 -10.73 -1.02
N LEU A 219 0.14 -10.04 0.01
CA LEU A 219 0.81 -10.62 1.17
C LEU A 219 -0.07 -10.53 2.42
N ARG A 220 -0.04 -11.59 3.24
CA ARG A 220 -0.75 -11.65 4.52
C ARG A 220 0.15 -11.12 5.63
N TYR A 221 0.16 -9.80 5.80
CA TYR A 221 0.94 -9.18 6.88
C TYR A 221 0.36 -9.54 8.26
N LYS A 222 1.23 -9.89 9.18
CA LYS A 222 0.83 -10.23 10.56
C LYS A 222 0.33 -9.02 11.32
N TYR A 223 1.00 -7.87 11.14
CA TYR A 223 0.71 -6.63 11.86
C TYR A 223 0.12 -5.53 10.96
N GLY A 224 0.12 -5.72 9.63
CA GLY A 224 -0.39 -4.73 8.69
C GLY A 224 0.32 -3.38 8.79
N LEU A 225 -0.47 -2.30 8.80
CA LEU A 225 0.01 -0.96 9.11
C LEU A 225 -0.12 -0.73 10.63
N PHE A 226 0.85 -0.04 11.24
CA PHE A 226 0.86 0.26 12.67
C PHE A 226 -0.43 0.95 13.16
N LYS A 227 -0.77 0.77 14.44
CA LYS A 227 -1.79 1.54 15.14
C LYS A 227 -1.21 2.84 15.64
N GLN A 228 -1.91 3.95 15.38
CA GLN A 228 -1.46 5.29 15.77
C GLN A 228 -2.00 5.67 17.15
N ARG A 229 -1.11 6.07 18.04
CA ARG A 229 -1.44 6.78 19.28
C ARG A 229 -0.97 8.22 19.19
N ILE A 230 -1.72 9.13 19.78
CA ILE A 230 -1.33 10.53 19.90
C ILE A 230 -1.03 10.79 21.37
N THR A 231 0.22 11.14 21.64
CA THR A 231 0.75 11.48 22.97
C THR A 231 1.05 12.98 23.05
N LYS A 232 1.56 13.44 24.20
CA LYS A 232 2.05 14.82 24.34
C LYS A 232 3.24 15.13 23.40
N ASP A 233 3.98 14.12 22.98
CA ASP A 233 5.17 14.26 22.13
C ASP A 233 4.85 14.05 20.62
N GLY A 234 3.57 13.83 20.28
CA GLY A 234 3.09 13.65 18.91
C GLY A 234 2.64 12.21 18.62
N GLN A 235 2.94 11.73 17.43
CA GLN A 235 2.58 10.37 17.00
C GLN A 235 3.52 9.33 17.60
N GLU A 236 2.91 8.29 18.16
CA GLU A 236 3.54 7.03 18.57
C GLU A 236 2.99 5.87 17.72
N GLU A 237 3.85 4.97 17.27
CA GLU A 237 3.51 3.79 16.49
C GLU A 237 3.46 2.55 17.40
N VAL A 238 2.39 1.77 17.28
CA VAL A 238 2.20 0.50 18.01
C VAL A 238 1.81 -0.58 17.01
N ALA A 239 2.28 -1.81 17.20
CA ALA A 239 1.87 -2.92 16.35
C ALA A 239 0.35 -3.10 16.37
N GLU A 240 -0.28 -3.27 15.19
CA GLU A 240 -1.70 -3.58 15.05
C GLU A 240 -1.87 -5.10 14.91
N ASP A 241 -2.12 -5.79 16.00
CA ASP A 241 -2.38 -7.24 15.97
C ASP A 241 -3.85 -7.51 15.58
N TRP A 242 -4.16 -7.33 14.30
CA TRP A 242 -5.50 -7.56 13.76
C TRP A 242 -5.89 -9.05 13.74
N LEU A 243 -4.92 -9.94 13.95
CA LEU A 243 -5.10 -11.39 13.98
C LEU A 243 -5.14 -11.98 15.41
N GLU A 244 -5.11 -11.14 16.46
CA GLU A 244 -5.10 -11.58 17.87
C GLU A 244 -6.18 -12.61 18.18
N LEU A 245 -7.39 -12.38 17.69
CA LEU A 245 -8.53 -13.29 17.83
C LEU A 245 -8.71 -14.26 16.64
N GLY A 246 -7.77 -14.26 15.69
CA GLY A 246 -7.90 -14.97 14.41
C GLY A 246 -8.75 -14.21 13.38
N ASN A 247 -8.79 -14.73 12.16
CA ASN A 247 -9.57 -14.15 11.05
C ASN A 247 -10.64 -15.15 10.60
N PRO A 248 -11.96 -14.88 10.84
CA PRO A 248 -13.01 -15.81 10.45
C PRO A 248 -13.23 -15.90 8.93
N TRP A 249 -12.69 -14.97 8.14
CA TRP A 249 -12.90 -14.91 6.70
C TRP A 249 -11.92 -15.74 5.89
N GLU A 250 -10.71 -15.96 6.41
CA GLU A 250 -9.65 -16.64 5.67
C GLU A 250 -9.80 -18.15 5.68
N ILE A 251 -9.38 -18.76 4.58
CA ILE A 251 -9.30 -20.20 4.38
C ILE A 251 -7.83 -20.53 4.15
N VAL A 252 -7.22 -21.26 5.09
CA VAL A 252 -5.82 -21.68 4.96
C VAL A 252 -5.73 -22.80 3.93
N ARG A 253 -4.91 -22.62 2.92
CA ARG A 253 -4.70 -23.55 1.83
C ARG A 253 -3.35 -24.25 1.99
N ASN A 254 -3.26 -25.16 2.94
CA ASN A 254 -2.04 -25.97 3.15
C ASN A 254 -1.68 -26.88 1.95
N ASP A 255 -2.62 -27.05 1.05
CA ASP A 255 -2.47 -27.77 -0.23
C ASP A 255 -1.88 -26.88 -1.34
N VAL A 256 -1.75 -25.57 -1.10
CA VAL A 256 -1.21 -24.58 -2.06
C VAL A 256 -0.03 -23.87 -1.42
N SER A 257 1.15 -24.37 -1.72
CA SER A 257 2.43 -23.82 -1.24
C SER A 257 3.44 -23.83 -2.37
N TYR A 258 4.18 -22.72 -2.51
CA TYR A 258 5.20 -22.57 -3.54
C TYR A 258 6.54 -22.18 -2.92
N PRO A 259 7.65 -22.81 -3.34
CA PRO A 259 8.98 -22.39 -2.93
C PRO A 259 9.36 -21.05 -3.56
N VAL A 260 9.94 -20.17 -2.75
CA VAL A 260 10.51 -18.90 -3.20
C VAL A 260 11.98 -18.88 -2.79
N LYS A 261 12.86 -18.71 -3.79
CA LYS A 261 14.31 -18.78 -3.63
C LYS A 261 14.93 -17.39 -3.52
N PHE A 262 15.92 -17.25 -2.63
CA PHE A 262 16.77 -16.08 -2.49
C PHE A 262 18.24 -16.46 -2.51
N TYR A 263 19.10 -15.54 -2.88
CA TYR A 263 20.56 -15.70 -2.92
C TYR A 263 21.03 -16.81 -3.89
N GLY A 264 22.12 -17.47 -3.57
CA GLY A 264 22.70 -18.50 -4.42
C GLY A 264 23.50 -17.93 -5.60
N LYS A 265 23.72 -18.76 -6.60
CA LYS A 265 24.47 -18.39 -7.81
C LYS A 265 23.88 -19.04 -9.07
N VAL A 266 24.10 -18.41 -10.22
CA VAL A 266 23.71 -18.96 -11.51
C VAL A 266 24.91 -19.65 -12.15
N VAL A 267 24.70 -20.86 -12.62
CA VAL A 267 25.74 -21.66 -13.32
C VAL A 267 25.22 -22.15 -14.67
N SER A 268 26.14 -22.30 -15.63
CA SER A 268 25.81 -22.96 -16.90
C SER A 268 25.87 -24.47 -16.72
N GLY A 269 24.79 -25.17 -17.01
CA GLY A 269 24.73 -26.61 -16.97
C GLY A 269 25.38 -27.26 -18.19
N SER A 270 25.66 -28.53 -18.10
CA SER A 270 26.14 -29.36 -19.25
C SER A 270 25.11 -29.49 -20.37
N ASP A 271 23.85 -29.15 -20.09
CA ASP A 271 22.74 -29.08 -21.02
C ASP A 271 22.62 -27.72 -21.76
N GLY A 272 23.56 -26.82 -21.49
CA GLY A 272 23.61 -25.46 -22.08
C GLY A 272 22.57 -24.50 -21.44
N LYS A 273 21.87 -24.91 -20.38
CA LYS A 273 20.90 -24.05 -19.68
C LYS A 273 21.51 -23.37 -18.47
N ARG A 274 20.88 -22.29 -18.05
CA ARG A 274 21.20 -21.58 -16.83
C ARG A 274 20.49 -22.24 -15.66
N HIS A 275 21.21 -22.49 -14.57
CA HIS A 275 20.66 -23.10 -13.36
C HIS A 275 20.94 -22.19 -12.15
N TRP A 276 19.90 -21.81 -11.44
CA TRP A 276 20.01 -21.06 -10.18
C TRP A 276 20.08 -22.03 -9.01
N ILE A 277 21.28 -22.19 -8.43
CA ILE A 277 21.60 -23.18 -7.41
C ILE A 277 22.01 -22.55 -6.08
N GLY A 278 21.81 -23.31 -4.99
CA GLY A 278 22.10 -22.83 -3.62
C GLY A 278 21.13 -21.75 -3.16
N GLY A 279 21.52 -21.03 -2.12
CA GLY A 279 20.71 -19.96 -1.52
C GLY A 279 19.71 -20.49 -0.48
N GLU A 280 18.70 -19.67 -0.17
CA GLU A 280 17.63 -19.94 0.78
C GLU A 280 16.34 -20.22 0.03
N ASP A 281 15.63 -21.27 0.41
CA ASP A 281 14.26 -21.54 -0.06
C ASP A 281 13.29 -21.35 1.09
N ILE A 282 12.23 -20.55 0.89
CA ILE A 282 11.11 -20.41 1.81
C ILE A 282 9.82 -20.90 1.16
N ASP A 283 8.86 -21.33 1.97
CA ASP A 283 7.54 -21.72 1.51
C ASP A 283 6.57 -20.53 1.61
N ALA A 284 5.96 -20.13 0.50
CA ALA A 284 4.82 -19.23 0.47
C ALA A 284 3.52 -20.03 0.47
N VAL A 285 2.75 -19.94 1.54
CA VAL A 285 1.49 -20.66 1.74
C VAL A 285 0.31 -19.75 1.48
N ALA A 286 -0.69 -20.22 0.74
CA ALA A 286 -1.87 -19.46 0.39
C ALA A 286 -2.90 -19.36 1.53
N TYR A 287 -3.45 -18.17 1.70
CA TYR A 287 -4.60 -17.85 2.54
C TYR A 287 -5.64 -17.19 1.63
N ASP A 288 -6.76 -17.83 1.43
CA ASP A 288 -7.80 -17.37 0.52
C ASP A 288 -8.92 -16.65 1.27
N VAL A 289 -9.34 -15.50 0.76
CA VAL A 289 -10.44 -14.70 1.29
C VAL A 289 -11.49 -14.52 0.20
N PRO A 290 -12.73 -15.05 0.39
CA PRO A 290 -13.80 -14.89 -0.58
C PRO A 290 -14.31 -13.44 -0.61
N ILE A 291 -14.44 -12.88 -1.82
CA ILE A 291 -14.94 -11.52 -2.06
C ILE A 291 -16.26 -11.61 -2.82
N PRO A 292 -17.41 -11.37 -2.16
CA PRO A 292 -18.71 -11.44 -2.80
C PRO A 292 -19.03 -10.23 -3.66
N GLY A 293 -19.68 -10.48 -4.80
CA GLY A 293 -20.31 -9.42 -5.59
C GLY A 293 -21.68 -9.03 -5.04
N TYR A 294 -22.12 -7.82 -5.38
CA TYR A 294 -23.42 -7.28 -4.99
C TYR A 294 -24.52 -7.81 -5.91
N LYS A 295 -25.55 -8.40 -5.32
CA LYS A 295 -26.72 -8.98 -6.03
C LYS A 295 -26.34 -9.98 -7.11
N THR A 296 -25.28 -10.77 -6.88
CA THR A 296 -24.82 -11.83 -7.78
C THR A 296 -24.30 -13.02 -6.98
N LYS A 297 -24.34 -14.19 -7.61
CA LYS A 297 -23.72 -15.40 -7.05
C LYS A 297 -22.19 -15.39 -7.16
N THR A 298 -21.62 -14.50 -7.96
CA THR A 298 -20.17 -14.45 -8.19
C THR A 298 -19.44 -14.07 -6.92
N THR A 299 -18.51 -14.93 -6.51
CA THR A 299 -17.61 -14.67 -5.38
C THR A 299 -16.18 -14.97 -5.86
N ILE A 300 -15.36 -13.92 -5.98
CA ILE A 300 -13.96 -14.05 -6.42
C ILE A 300 -13.02 -14.23 -5.23
N ASN A 301 -11.75 -14.52 -5.49
CA ASN A 301 -10.76 -14.79 -4.47
C ASN A 301 -9.73 -13.68 -4.31
N LEU A 302 -9.42 -13.34 -3.09
CA LEU A 302 -8.20 -12.63 -2.70
C LEU A 302 -7.25 -13.67 -2.07
N ARG A 303 -6.15 -14.00 -2.76
CA ARG A 303 -5.11 -14.90 -2.27
C ARG A 303 -3.99 -14.09 -1.66
N LEU A 304 -3.75 -14.32 -0.38
CA LEU A 304 -2.69 -13.69 0.38
C LEU A 304 -1.62 -14.72 0.73
N TRP A 305 -0.37 -14.42 0.44
CA TRP A 305 0.75 -15.28 0.75
C TRP A 305 1.29 -15.01 2.16
N SER A 306 1.50 -16.08 2.92
CA SER A 306 2.23 -16.07 4.19
C SER A 306 3.46 -16.94 4.05
N THR A 307 4.58 -16.52 4.60
CA THR A 307 5.87 -17.18 4.46
C THR A 307 6.23 -17.99 5.69
N LYS A 308 6.82 -19.15 5.47
CA LYS A 308 7.38 -20.01 6.52
C LYS A 308 8.64 -20.72 6.02
N ALA A 309 9.51 -21.11 6.93
CA ALA A 309 10.60 -22.02 6.64
C ALA A 309 10.10 -23.48 6.62
N SER A 310 10.86 -24.37 6.00
CA SER A 310 10.64 -25.80 6.13
C SER A 310 10.82 -26.22 7.59
N SER A 311 10.05 -27.23 8.03
CA SER A 311 10.25 -27.81 9.36
C SER A 311 11.63 -28.48 9.52
N GLN A 312 12.32 -28.75 8.42
CA GLN A 312 13.68 -29.30 8.42
C GLN A 312 14.74 -28.25 8.77
N ASP A 313 14.41 -26.97 8.60
CA ASP A 313 15.31 -25.85 8.92
C ASP A 313 15.31 -25.50 10.42
N PHE A 314 14.48 -26.15 11.21
CA PHE A 314 14.54 -26.05 12.67
C PHE A 314 15.66 -26.96 13.22
N ASP A 315 16.70 -26.34 13.76
CA ASP A 315 17.81 -27.10 14.34
C ASP A 315 17.44 -27.64 15.76
N LEU A 316 16.88 -28.83 15.76
CA LEU A 316 16.48 -29.51 16.99
C LEU A 316 17.68 -29.80 17.94
N TYR A 317 18.90 -30.00 17.37
CA TYR A 317 20.09 -30.21 18.16
C TYR A 317 20.52 -28.93 18.91
N ALA A 318 20.61 -27.80 18.20
CA ALA A 318 20.87 -26.50 18.78
C ALA A 318 19.84 -26.14 19.86
N PHE A 319 18.56 -26.41 19.59
CA PHE A 319 17.49 -26.17 20.56
C PHE A 319 17.69 -26.98 21.85
N ASN A 320 17.99 -28.27 21.73
CA ASN A 320 18.21 -29.14 22.88
C ASN A 320 19.54 -28.86 23.64
N SER A 321 20.50 -28.21 22.98
CA SER A 321 21.75 -27.77 23.62
C SER A 321 21.67 -26.39 24.28
N GLY A 322 20.49 -25.72 24.18
CA GLY A 322 20.25 -24.41 24.79
C GLY A 322 20.46 -23.22 23.87
N GLU A 323 20.88 -23.42 22.62
CA GLU A 323 21.07 -22.39 21.59
C GLU A 323 19.74 -22.07 20.90
N HIS A 324 18.73 -21.60 21.65
CA HIS A 324 17.35 -21.47 21.18
C HIS A 324 17.21 -20.45 20.05
N THR A 325 17.94 -19.33 20.10
CA THR A 325 17.89 -18.29 19.04
C THR A 325 18.40 -18.84 17.72
N LYS A 326 19.55 -19.52 17.74
CA LYS A 326 20.14 -20.16 16.56
C LYS A 326 19.22 -21.24 15.99
N ALA A 327 18.62 -22.03 16.86
CA ALA A 327 17.70 -23.11 16.47
C ALA A 327 16.48 -22.62 15.71
N SER A 328 15.99 -21.42 15.98
CA SER A 328 14.80 -20.82 15.36
C SER A 328 15.09 -19.72 14.34
N GLU A 329 16.34 -19.43 14.07
CA GLU A 329 16.75 -18.29 13.21
C GLU A 329 16.16 -18.39 11.79
N ALA A 330 16.25 -19.53 11.15
CA ALA A 330 15.69 -19.75 9.81
C ALA A 330 14.17 -19.54 9.76
N LEU A 331 13.45 -20.01 10.81
CA LEU A 331 12.01 -19.81 10.92
C LEU A 331 11.67 -18.33 11.08
N ALA A 332 12.37 -17.62 11.96
CA ALA A 332 12.17 -16.20 12.20
C ALA A 332 12.48 -15.38 10.94
N ASN A 333 13.55 -15.72 10.21
CA ASN A 333 13.94 -15.07 8.96
C ASN A 333 12.92 -15.27 7.84
N ALA A 334 12.29 -16.43 7.75
CA ALA A 334 11.24 -16.68 6.77
C ALA A 334 9.93 -15.94 7.15
N GLU A 335 9.50 -16.03 8.41
CA GLU A 335 8.25 -15.43 8.85
C GLU A 335 8.26 -13.89 8.79
N LYS A 336 9.39 -13.24 9.13
CA LYS A 336 9.49 -11.77 9.16
C LYS A 336 9.21 -11.11 7.82
N ILE A 337 9.31 -11.81 6.69
CA ILE A 337 8.97 -11.30 5.37
C ILE A 337 7.52 -10.79 5.33
N CYS A 338 6.60 -11.47 6.01
CA CYS A 338 5.19 -11.09 6.07
C CYS A 338 4.78 -10.45 7.42
N TYR A 339 5.69 -9.81 8.16
CA TYR A 339 5.32 -9.17 9.43
C TYR A 339 4.67 -7.81 9.24
N VAL A 340 5.32 -6.88 8.56
CA VAL A 340 4.92 -5.48 8.48
C VAL A 340 4.88 -5.01 7.03
N LEU A 341 3.85 -4.27 6.69
CA LEU A 341 3.74 -3.57 5.40
C LEU A 341 4.73 -2.41 5.36
N TYR A 342 5.57 -2.35 4.33
CA TYR A 342 6.59 -1.33 4.12
C TYR A 342 7.51 -1.16 5.35
N PRO A 343 8.38 -2.12 5.65
CA PRO A 343 9.44 -1.91 6.63
C PRO A 343 10.30 -0.69 6.23
N GLY A 344 10.88 -0.02 7.20
CA GLY A 344 11.79 1.10 6.94
C GLY A 344 12.91 0.68 5.98
N ASP A 345 13.24 1.52 5.02
CA ASP A 345 14.18 1.25 3.93
C ASP A 345 15.40 2.18 3.94
N GLU A 346 15.73 2.74 5.10
CA GLU A 346 16.96 3.50 5.31
C GLU A 346 18.18 2.57 5.40
N SER A 347 18.03 1.41 6.07
CA SER A 347 19.09 0.40 6.19
C SER A 347 19.11 -0.59 5.03
N VAL A 348 20.24 -1.26 4.82
CA VAL A 348 20.39 -2.34 3.84
C VAL A 348 19.48 -3.51 4.18
N GLU A 349 19.31 -3.82 5.46
CA GLU A 349 18.42 -4.88 5.96
C GLU A 349 16.95 -4.57 5.65
N GLY A 350 16.51 -3.33 5.87
CA GLY A 350 15.17 -2.90 5.54
C GLY A 350 14.88 -2.94 4.04
N LYS A 351 15.83 -2.45 3.21
CA LYS A 351 15.76 -2.56 1.75
C LYS A 351 15.69 -4.02 1.29
N THR A 352 16.53 -4.88 1.87
CA THR A 352 16.54 -6.33 1.57
C THR A 352 15.20 -6.96 1.90
N LEU A 353 14.64 -6.66 3.07
CA LEU A 353 13.36 -7.20 3.50
C LEU A 353 12.22 -6.75 2.56
N ARG A 354 12.19 -5.47 2.19
CA ARG A 354 11.20 -4.93 1.25
C ARG A 354 11.30 -5.59 -0.12
N LEU A 355 12.52 -5.81 -0.64
CA LEU A 355 12.73 -6.50 -1.90
C LEU A 355 12.31 -7.99 -1.82
N LYS A 356 12.58 -8.66 -0.70
CA LYS A 356 12.09 -10.02 -0.42
C LYS A 356 10.55 -10.09 -0.44
N GLN A 357 9.85 -9.11 0.12
CA GLN A 357 8.40 -9.01 0.08
C GLN A 357 7.88 -8.92 -1.37
N GLN A 358 8.43 -8.02 -2.17
CA GLN A 358 8.02 -7.83 -3.57
C GLN A 358 8.25 -9.09 -4.41
N TYR A 359 9.41 -9.72 -4.25
CA TYR A 359 9.71 -10.95 -4.99
C TYR A 359 8.84 -12.13 -4.52
N THR A 360 8.59 -12.28 -3.23
CA THR A 360 7.68 -13.32 -2.71
C THR A 360 6.29 -13.20 -3.33
N LEU A 361 5.73 -11.98 -3.37
CA LEU A 361 4.46 -11.73 -4.05
C LEU A 361 4.50 -12.18 -5.52
N CYS A 362 5.52 -11.76 -6.27
CA CYS A 362 5.62 -12.05 -7.70
C CYS A 362 5.80 -13.54 -7.97
N SER A 363 6.77 -14.18 -7.28
CA SER A 363 7.14 -15.57 -7.54
C SER A 363 6.02 -16.55 -7.16
N ALA A 364 5.49 -16.46 -5.94
CA ALA A 364 4.41 -17.33 -5.51
C ALA A 364 3.16 -17.19 -6.38
N SER A 365 2.79 -15.94 -6.73
CA SER A 365 1.63 -15.68 -7.59
C SER A 365 1.79 -16.21 -9.00
N LEU A 366 2.96 -16.02 -9.63
CA LEU A 366 3.20 -16.49 -10.98
C LEU A 366 3.30 -18.02 -11.05
N GLN A 367 3.90 -18.67 -10.06
CA GLN A 367 3.91 -20.14 -9.98
C GLN A 367 2.48 -20.68 -9.93
N ASP A 368 1.61 -20.12 -9.09
CA ASP A 368 0.19 -20.52 -9.02
C ASP A 368 -0.56 -20.23 -10.34
N ILE A 369 -0.37 -19.06 -10.95
CA ILE A 369 -1.01 -18.70 -12.22
C ILE A 369 -0.59 -19.65 -13.35
N VAL A 370 0.69 -19.98 -13.45
CA VAL A 370 1.22 -20.88 -14.47
C VAL A 370 0.71 -22.29 -14.26
N GLU A 371 0.74 -22.82 -13.03
CA GLU A 371 0.20 -24.14 -12.72
C GLU A 371 -1.30 -24.26 -13.02
N ARG A 372 -2.08 -23.22 -12.66
CA ARG A 372 -3.51 -23.17 -13.00
C ARG A 372 -3.76 -23.14 -14.51
N PHE A 373 -2.92 -22.47 -15.27
CA PHE A 373 -2.99 -22.48 -16.73
C PHE A 373 -2.66 -23.88 -17.28
N GLU A 374 -1.60 -24.52 -16.80
CA GLU A 374 -1.22 -25.88 -17.20
C GLU A 374 -2.35 -26.88 -16.91
N ARG A 375 -2.93 -26.85 -15.72
CA ARG A 375 -4.05 -27.73 -15.33
C ARG A 375 -5.26 -27.56 -16.25
N ARG A 376 -5.62 -26.32 -16.60
CA ARG A 376 -6.72 -26.02 -17.52
C ARG A 376 -6.42 -26.39 -18.98
N SER A 377 -5.17 -26.37 -19.39
CA SER A 377 -4.74 -26.67 -20.75
C SER A 377 -4.67 -28.20 -21.02
N GLY A 378 -4.61 -29.00 -19.96
CA GLY A 378 -4.46 -30.45 -20.08
C GLY A 378 -3.08 -30.87 -20.60
N PRO A 379 -2.90 -32.08 -21.13
CA PRO A 379 -1.58 -32.67 -21.42
C PRO A 379 -0.84 -32.01 -22.61
N ASN A 380 -1.54 -31.31 -23.49
CA ASN A 380 -0.97 -30.67 -24.66
C ASN A 380 -0.94 -29.13 -24.51
N ILE A 381 -0.02 -28.63 -23.70
CA ILE A 381 0.10 -27.20 -23.40
C ILE A 381 0.60 -26.46 -24.63
N LYS A 382 -0.13 -25.43 -25.02
CA LYS A 382 0.29 -24.45 -26.05
C LYS A 382 0.57 -23.13 -25.36
N TRP A 383 1.84 -22.82 -25.14
CA TRP A 383 2.27 -21.61 -24.42
C TRP A 383 1.86 -20.31 -25.12
N GLU A 384 1.72 -20.32 -26.44
CA GLU A 384 1.20 -19.19 -27.22
C GLU A 384 -0.25 -18.78 -26.84
N GLU A 385 -1.00 -19.69 -26.22
CA GLU A 385 -2.36 -19.43 -25.71
C GLU A 385 -2.33 -18.74 -24.32
N PHE A 386 -1.20 -18.73 -23.62
CA PHE A 386 -1.10 -18.17 -22.27
C PHE A 386 -1.62 -16.74 -22.20
N PRO A 387 -1.22 -15.76 -23.05
CA PRO A 387 -1.75 -14.40 -23.02
C PRO A 387 -3.25 -14.30 -23.36
N LYS A 388 -3.81 -15.32 -24.02
CA LYS A 388 -5.24 -15.39 -24.31
C LYS A 388 -6.08 -15.90 -23.13
N LYS A 389 -5.43 -16.48 -22.11
CA LYS A 389 -6.07 -17.06 -20.92
C LYS A 389 -5.70 -16.37 -19.63
N VAL A 390 -4.63 -15.59 -19.64
CA VAL A 390 -4.05 -14.91 -18.48
C VAL A 390 -3.81 -13.44 -18.81
N ALA A 391 -4.22 -12.56 -17.90
CA ALA A 391 -3.84 -11.16 -17.88
C ALA A 391 -3.32 -10.83 -16.48
N VAL A 392 -2.13 -10.23 -16.36
CA VAL A 392 -1.52 -9.85 -15.08
C VAL A 392 -1.44 -8.33 -15.01
N GLN A 393 -2.05 -7.75 -13.99
CA GLN A 393 -2.00 -6.30 -13.74
C GLN A 393 -1.06 -6.00 -12.58
N MET A 394 -0.05 -5.19 -12.83
CA MET A 394 0.87 -4.66 -11.83
C MET A 394 0.31 -3.37 -11.24
N ASN A 395 0.01 -3.40 -9.95
CA ASN A 395 -0.44 -2.21 -9.22
C ASN A 395 0.77 -1.46 -8.67
N ASP A 396 1.19 -0.42 -9.36
CA ASP A 396 2.45 0.29 -9.24
C ASP A 396 3.68 -0.55 -9.66
N THR A 397 4.90 -0.08 -9.34
CA THR A 397 6.15 -0.79 -9.63
C THR A 397 6.49 -1.90 -8.64
N HIS A 398 5.74 -2.00 -7.55
CA HIS A 398 6.01 -2.98 -6.50
C HIS A 398 6.07 -4.43 -7.01
N PRO A 399 5.18 -4.88 -7.93
CA PRO A 399 5.25 -6.23 -8.48
C PRO A 399 5.98 -6.29 -9.83
N THR A 400 6.86 -5.35 -10.17
CA THR A 400 7.60 -5.35 -11.45
C THR A 400 8.45 -6.60 -11.66
N LEU A 401 8.93 -7.22 -10.58
CA LEU A 401 9.69 -8.46 -10.64
C LEU A 401 8.90 -9.62 -11.26
N CYS A 402 7.58 -9.50 -11.45
CA CYS A 402 6.81 -10.49 -12.20
C CYS A 402 7.25 -10.60 -13.67
N ILE A 403 7.88 -9.56 -14.23
CA ILE A 403 8.42 -9.59 -15.61
C ILE A 403 9.60 -10.56 -15.71
N PRO A 404 10.72 -10.35 -15.01
CA PRO A 404 11.84 -11.29 -15.08
C PRO A 404 11.51 -12.65 -14.45
N GLU A 405 10.58 -12.73 -13.47
CA GLU A 405 10.17 -14.02 -12.90
C GLU A 405 9.34 -14.86 -13.88
N LEU A 406 8.41 -14.24 -14.63
CA LEU A 406 7.69 -14.98 -15.67
C LEU A 406 8.64 -15.46 -16.76
N MET A 407 9.61 -14.65 -17.15
CA MET A 407 10.68 -15.06 -18.08
C MET A 407 11.45 -16.27 -17.53
N ARG A 408 11.89 -16.20 -16.26
CA ARG A 408 12.59 -17.31 -15.61
C ARG A 408 11.76 -18.60 -15.60
N ILE A 409 10.48 -18.51 -15.21
CA ILE A 409 9.58 -19.68 -15.19
C ILE A 409 9.46 -20.28 -16.60
N LEU A 410 9.21 -19.46 -17.61
CA LEU A 410 9.01 -19.92 -18.98
C LEU A 410 10.29 -20.51 -19.59
N ILE A 411 11.45 -19.91 -19.35
CA ILE A 411 12.72 -20.36 -19.91
C ILE A 411 13.30 -21.51 -19.11
N ASP A 412 13.54 -21.30 -17.81
CA ASP A 412 14.34 -22.22 -17.00
C ASP A 412 13.50 -23.45 -16.57
N LEU A 413 12.21 -23.27 -16.25
CA LEU A 413 11.35 -24.35 -15.76
C LEU A 413 10.52 -25.00 -16.88
N LYS A 414 10.10 -24.23 -17.89
CA LYS A 414 9.24 -24.77 -18.98
C LYS A 414 9.99 -24.99 -20.28
N GLY A 415 11.24 -24.50 -20.41
CA GLY A 415 12.13 -24.78 -21.52
C GLY A 415 11.82 -24.02 -22.80
N LEU A 416 11.14 -22.89 -22.74
CA LEU A 416 10.86 -22.03 -23.88
C LEU A 416 12.14 -21.28 -24.31
N SER A 417 12.20 -20.90 -25.58
CA SER A 417 13.22 -19.97 -26.05
C SER A 417 12.99 -18.55 -25.48
N TRP A 418 14.03 -17.73 -25.43
CA TRP A 418 13.96 -16.32 -25.02
C TRP A 418 12.85 -15.57 -25.78
N LYS A 419 12.87 -15.70 -27.10
CA LYS A 419 11.91 -15.00 -27.97
C LYS A 419 10.44 -15.37 -27.70
N GLU A 420 10.18 -16.65 -27.47
CA GLU A 420 8.83 -17.14 -27.13
C GLU A 420 8.40 -16.62 -25.76
N ALA A 421 9.27 -16.76 -24.75
CA ALA A 421 9.00 -16.30 -23.39
C ALA A 421 8.77 -14.78 -23.33
N TRP A 422 9.59 -14.00 -24.05
CA TRP A 422 9.46 -12.55 -24.11
C TRP A 422 8.15 -12.10 -24.79
N ASN A 423 7.79 -12.72 -25.91
CA ASN A 423 6.52 -12.43 -26.58
C ASN A 423 5.31 -12.77 -25.68
N ILE A 424 5.36 -13.85 -24.91
CA ILE A 424 4.31 -14.22 -23.96
C ILE A 424 4.24 -13.19 -22.83
N THR A 425 5.38 -12.86 -22.22
CA THR A 425 5.47 -11.92 -21.09
C THR A 425 4.93 -10.54 -21.47
N GLN A 426 5.40 -9.97 -22.59
CA GLN A 426 4.97 -8.66 -23.06
C GLN A 426 3.47 -8.59 -23.37
N ARG A 427 2.80 -9.69 -23.72
CA ARG A 427 1.36 -9.73 -24.01
C ARG A 427 0.50 -10.10 -22.81
N THR A 428 1.12 -10.45 -21.69
CA THR A 428 0.43 -10.88 -20.47
C THR A 428 0.37 -9.79 -19.42
N VAL A 429 1.42 -8.99 -19.29
CA VAL A 429 1.62 -8.04 -18.19
C VAL A 429 1.21 -6.63 -18.60
N ALA A 430 0.55 -5.93 -17.70
CA ALA A 430 0.22 -4.50 -17.85
C ALA A 430 0.56 -3.74 -16.54
N TYR A 431 0.85 -2.45 -16.65
CA TYR A 431 1.36 -1.61 -15.58
C TYR A 431 0.46 -0.38 -15.33
N THR A 432 0.07 -0.18 -14.09
CA THR A 432 -0.58 1.06 -13.62
C THR A 432 0.42 1.89 -12.86
N ASN A 433 0.67 3.12 -13.30
CA ASN A 433 1.50 4.09 -12.57
C ASN A 433 0.64 4.89 -11.60
N HIS A 434 1.10 5.03 -10.34
CA HIS A 434 0.45 5.81 -9.30
C HIS A 434 1.28 7.01 -8.84
N THR A 435 2.41 7.28 -9.50
CA THR A 435 3.40 8.27 -9.08
C THR A 435 3.54 9.37 -10.13
N VAL A 436 3.60 10.62 -9.69
CA VAL A 436 3.83 11.77 -10.57
C VAL A 436 5.28 12.24 -10.53
N LEU A 437 5.92 12.14 -9.35
CA LEU A 437 7.28 12.62 -9.13
C LEU A 437 8.31 11.62 -9.68
N PRO A 438 9.17 12.01 -10.64
CA PRO A 438 10.21 11.12 -11.18
C PRO A 438 11.17 10.59 -10.11
N GLU A 439 11.48 11.40 -9.10
CA GLU A 439 12.34 11.03 -7.98
C GLU A 439 11.72 9.99 -7.03
N ALA A 440 10.40 9.85 -7.05
CA ALA A 440 9.67 8.84 -6.27
C ALA A 440 9.47 7.53 -7.03
N LEU A 441 9.94 7.42 -8.29
CA LEU A 441 9.94 6.16 -9.03
C LEU A 441 10.95 5.19 -8.42
N GLU A 442 10.51 3.96 -8.19
CA GLU A 442 11.28 2.96 -7.47
C GLU A 442 12.54 2.53 -8.23
N LYS A 443 13.69 2.60 -7.54
CA LYS A 443 14.99 2.17 -8.02
C LYS A 443 15.62 1.24 -6.99
N TRP A 444 16.21 0.15 -7.45
CA TRP A 444 16.93 -0.80 -6.59
C TRP A 444 18.42 -0.81 -6.89
N SER A 445 19.27 -0.93 -5.86
CA SER A 445 20.70 -1.17 -6.04
C SER A 445 20.91 -2.44 -6.87
N LEU A 446 21.68 -2.35 -7.94
CA LEU A 446 22.04 -3.50 -8.76
C LEU A 446 22.80 -4.56 -7.95
N GLU A 447 23.69 -4.13 -7.05
CA GLU A 447 24.44 -5.01 -6.15
C GLU A 447 23.51 -5.79 -5.22
N LEU A 448 22.55 -5.11 -4.59
CA LEU A 448 21.55 -5.76 -3.73
C LEU A 448 20.73 -6.78 -4.53
N MET A 449 20.27 -6.41 -5.73
CA MET A 449 19.53 -7.33 -6.60
C MET A 449 20.40 -8.51 -7.06
N GLN A 450 21.65 -8.27 -7.43
CA GLN A 450 22.60 -9.32 -7.83
C GLN A 450 22.85 -10.32 -6.70
N LYS A 451 22.99 -9.83 -5.48
CA LYS A 451 23.16 -10.68 -4.30
C LYS A 451 21.89 -11.50 -3.99
N LEU A 452 20.72 -10.88 -4.07
CA LEU A 452 19.45 -11.51 -3.66
C LEU A 452 18.84 -12.37 -4.77
N LEU A 453 18.87 -11.90 -6.03
CA LEU A 453 18.15 -12.45 -7.19
C LEU A 453 19.06 -12.53 -8.44
N PRO A 454 20.19 -13.26 -8.38
CA PRO A 454 21.21 -13.21 -9.44
C PRO A 454 20.67 -13.61 -10.82
N ARG A 455 19.75 -14.57 -10.90
CA ARG A 455 19.14 -15.00 -12.18
C ARG A 455 18.24 -13.92 -12.79
N HIS A 456 17.51 -13.17 -11.95
CA HIS A 456 16.66 -12.08 -12.41
C HIS A 456 17.48 -10.92 -12.95
N VAL A 457 18.63 -10.64 -12.37
CA VAL A 457 19.54 -9.61 -12.89
C VAL A 457 20.03 -9.98 -14.27
N GLU A 458 20.49 -11.23 -14.52
CA GLU A 458 20.86 -11.67 -15.88
C GLU A 458 19.71 -11.49 -16.89
N ILE A 459 18.45 -11.77 -16.48
CA ILE A 459 17.29 -11.57 -17.35
C ILE A 459 17.04 -10.09 -17.60
N ILE A 460 17.16 -9.22 -16.58
CA ILE A 460 17.01 -7.78 -16.71
C ILE A 460 18.09 -7.19 -17.63
N GLU A 461 19.33 -7.64 -17.53
CA GLU A 461 20.43 -7.25 -18.42
C GLU A 461 20.10 -7.58 -19.88
N MET A 462 19.58 -8.78 -20.14
CA MET A 462 19.16 -9.19 -21.50
C MET A 462 17.97 -8.34 -22.00
N ILE A 463 17.03 -7.97 -21.14
CA ILE A 463 15.92 -7.08 -21.51
C ILE A 463 16.43 -5.66 -21.81
N ASP A 464 17.39 -5.16 -21.03
CA ASP A 464 18.02 -3.85 -21.27
C ASP A 464 18.81 -3.83 -22.58
N GLU A 465 19.48 -4.92 -22.93
CA GLU A 465 20.18 -5.07 -24.23
C GLU A 465 19.20 -5.06 -25.41
N GLU A 466 18.05 -5.73 -25.34
CA GLU A 466 17.00 -5.63 -26.36
C GLU A 466 16.41 -4.20 -26.47
N LEU A 467 16.29 -3.51 -25.35
CA LEU A 467 15.86 -2.11 -25.34
C LEU A 467 16.88 -1.20 -26.01
N ILE A 468 18.18 -1.38 -25.73
CA ILE A 468 19.27 -0.64 -26.39
C ILE A 468 19.18 -0.82 -27.92
N ASN A 469 19.06 -2.06 -28.40
CA ASN A 469 18.87 -2.33 -29.82
C ASN A 469 17.66 -1.61 -30.41
N THR A 470 16.56 -1.56 -29.67
CA THR A 470 15.33 -0.86 -30.10
C THR A 470 15.56 0.65 -30.19
N ILE A 471 16.25 1.26 -29.23
CA ILE A 471 16.57 2.69 -29.20
C ILE A 471 17.50 3.04 -30.36
N ILE A 472 18.54 2.24 -30.61
CA ILE A 472 19.47 2.43 -31.74
C ILE A 472 18.73 2.32 -33.08
N SER A 473 17.83 1.35 -33.21
CA SER A 473 17.05 1.18 -34.43
C SER A 473 16.13 2.38 -34.73
N GLU A 474 15.57 3.02 -33.69
CA GLU A 474 14.65 4.14 -33.83
C GLU A 474 15.37 5.48 -34.07
N TYR A 475 16.40 5.77 -33.28
CA TYR A 475 17.07 7.08 -33.32
C TYR A 475 18.30 7.10 -34.23
N GLY A 476 18.82 5.93 -34.66
CA GLY A 476 20.00 5.83 -35.46
C GLY A 476 21.27 6.14 -34.69
N THR A 477 22.44 6.08 -35.40
CA THR A 477 23.76 6.35 -34.81
C THR A 477 24.38 7.66 -35.35
N ALA A 478 23.66 8.39 -36.19
CA ALA A 478 24.17 9.60 -36.84
C ALA A 478 24.28 10.80 -35.88
N ASP A 479 23.40 10.89 -34.91
CA ASP A 479 23.41 11.92 -33.86
C ASP A 479 23.75 11.24 -32.53
N CYS A 480 25.06 11.19 -32.22
CA CYS A 480 25.58 10.53 -31.03
C CYS A 480 25.10 11.18 -29.75
N ASP A 481 24.94 12.51 -29.68
CA ASP A 481 24.52 13.23 -28.49
C ASP A 481 23.04 12.95 -28.19
N LEU A 482 22.21 12.90 -29.22
CA LEU A 482 20.80 12.51 -29.06
C LEU A 482 20.67 11.06 -28.63
N LEU A 483 21.43 10.15 -29.24
CA LEU A 483 21.41 8.74 -28.90
C LEU A 483 21.85 8.51 -27.44
N GLU A 484 22.95 9.13 -27.02
CA GLU A 484 23.44 9.05 -25.64
C GLU A 484 22.39 9.55 -24.65
N LYS A 485 21.78 10.69 -24.94
CA LYS A 485 20.69 11.24 -24.14
C LYS A 485 19.52 10.27 -24.03
N LYS A 486 19.10 9.63 -25.14
CA LYS A 486 17.99 8.68 -25.14
C LYS A 486 18.32 7.39 -24.37
N LEU A 487 19.52 6.87 -24.52
CA LEU A 487 20.00 5.74 -23.73
C LEU A 487 20.00 6.08 -22.24
N LYS A 488 20.53 7.24 -21.85
CA LYS A 488 20.52 7.68 -20.45
C LYS A 488 19.10 7.81 -19.86
N GLU A 489 18.14 8.31 -20.63
CA GLU A 489 16.73 8.48 -20.22
C GLU A 489 16.00 7.13 -20.11
N MET A 490 16.21 6.20 -21.05
CA MET A 490 15.31 5.06 -21.25
C MET A 490 15.84 3.73 -20.72
N ARG A 491 17.17 3.53 -20.60
CA ARG A 491 17.72 2.26 -20.09
C ARG A 491 17.16 1.87 -18.74
N ILE A 492 16.98 0.57 -18.55
CA ILE A 492 16.55 -0.02 -17.26
C ILE A 492 17.71 0.08 -16.25
N LEU A 493 18.95 -0.13 -16.70
CA LEU A 493 20.15 -0.06 -15.89
C LEU A 493 20.74 1.35 -15.90
N GLU A 494 20.75 2.00 -14.74
CA GLU A 494 21.28 3.35 -14.53
C GLU A 494 22.72 3.28 -14.02
N ASN A 495 23.63 4.11 -14.57
CA ASN A 495 25.07 4.16 -14.24
C ASN A 495 25.80 2.84 -14.50
N VAL A 496 25.32 2.04 -15.43
CA VAL A 496 25.95 0.79 -15.89
C VAL A 496 26.47 1.02 -17.29
N ASP A 497 27.73 0.61 -17.53
CA ASP A 497 28.37 0.69 -18.84
C ASP A 497 27.55 0.00 -19.92
N LEU A 498 27.71 0.42 -21.15
CA LEU A 498 27.08 -0.29 -22.27
C LEU A 498 27.68 -1.69 -22.39
N PRO A 499 26.88 -2.70 -22.77
CA PRO A 499 27.42 -4.01 -23.10
C PRO A 499 28.52 -3.91 -24.15
N ALA A 500 29.53 -4.79 -24.10
CA ALA A 500 30.66 -4.79 -25.00
C ALA A 500 30.26 -4.82 -26.49
N THR A 501 29.09 -5.37 -26.80
CA THR A 501 28.51 -5.38 -28.17
C THR A 501 28.22 -3.98 -28.72
N PHE A 502 28.14 -2.95 -27.85
CA PHE A 502 27.86 -1.57 -28.23
C PHE A 502 29.01 -0.61 -27.90
N ALA A 503 30.17 -1.11 -27.48
CA ALA A 503 31.31 -0.29 -27.03
C ALA A 503 31.83 0.66 -28.13
N ASP A 504 31.74 0.25 -29.41
CA ASP A 504 32.24 1.01 -30.54
C ASP A 504 31.30 2.15 -31.01
N LEU A 505 30.07 2.24 -30.46
CA LEU A 505 29.06 3.24 -30.87
C LEU A 505 29.48 4.70 -30.60
N PHE A 506 30.32 4.92 -29.59
CA PHE A 506 30.73 6.25 -29.14
C PHE A 506 32.25 6.49 -29.28
N VAL A 507 32.97 5.63 -29.99
CA VAL A 507 34.38 5.86 -30.34
C VAL A 507 34.39 6.96 -31.37
N LYS A 508 34.71 8.19 -30.96
CA LYS A 508 34.97 9.30 -31.92
C LYS A 508 36.07 8.86 -32.87
N PRO A 509 35.90 9.02 -34.21
CA PRO A 509 37.03 8.83 -35.14
C PRO A 509 38.18 9.70 -34.63
N ILE A 510 39.33 9.12 -34.40
CA ILE A 510 40.55 9.87 -34.14
C ILE A 510 40.73 10.77 -35.37
N GLU A 511 40.50 12.08 -35.24
CA GLU A 511 40.86 13.05 -36.26
C GLU A 511 42.32 12.81 -36.55
N SER A 512 42.60 12.26 -37.72
CA SER A 512 43.96 12.14 -38.21
C SER A 512 44.61 13.51 -38.24
N SER A 513 45.40 13.79 -37.21
CA SER A 513 46.25 14.96 -37.17
C SER A 513 47.12 14.92 -38.43
N VAL A 514 46.93 15.93 -39.28
CA VAL A 514 47.77 16.22 -40.46
C VAL A 514 49.19 16.30 -39.97
N VAL A 515 49.99 15.32 -40.37
CA VAL A 515 51.45 15.35 -40.17
C VAL A 515 52.00 16.38 -41.13
N VAL A 516 52.48 17.50 -40.60
CA VAL A 516 53.36 18.42 -41.32
C VAL A 516 54.76 17.84 -41.23
N PRO A 517 55.48 17.63 -42.32
CA PRO A 517 56.84 17.14 -42.28
C PRO A 517 57.84 18.26 -41.88
N SER A 518 58.64 18.04 -40.87
CA SER A 518 59.85 18.82 -40.61
C SER A 518 61.05 17.92 -40.67
N GLU A 519 62.00 18.40 -41.42
CA GLU A 519 63.30 17.84 -41.86
C GLU A 519 64.21 17.35 -40.71
N GLU A 520 64.91 16.29 -41.07
CA GLU A 520 66.24 15.79 -40.74
C GLU A 520 67.01 16.41 -39.57
N LEU A 521 67.49 15.56 -38.68
CA LEU A 521 68.95 15.42 -38.38
C LEU A 521 69.20 14.08 -37.67
N GLU A 522 70.27 13.46 -38.29
CA GLU A 522 70.91 12.20 -37.94
C GLU A 522 71.54 12.18 -36.55
N ASP A 523 71.62 11.11 -35.83
CA ASP A 523 72.62 10.08 -35.80
C ASP A 523 72.65 9.30 -34.47
N SER A 524 73.01 8.01 -34.69
CA SER A 524 73.77 7.06 -33.94
C SER A 524 73.15 6.27 -32.75
N LYS A 525 72.92 4.98 -33.03
CA LYS A 525 73.66 3.80 -32.56
C LYS A 525 73.75 3.61 -31.02
N GLU A 526 73.49 2.48 -30.41
CA GLU A 526 73.74 1.06 -30.53
C GLU A 526 72.92 0.33 -29.51
N GLU A 527 72.33 -0.81 -29.88
CA GLU A 527 72.55 -2.19 -29.42
C GLU A 527 72.76 -2.39 -27.92
N GLU A 528 72.16 -3.30 -27.20
CA GLU A 528 72.03 -4.76 -27.29
C GLU A 528 71.02 -5.28 -26.28
N ASP A 529 70.35 -6.30 -26.68
CA ASP A 529 70.03 -7.62 -26.11
C ASP A 529 70.23 -7.87 -24.60
N GLU A 530 69.31 -8.53 -23.96
CA GLU A 530 69.26 -9.89 -23.52
C GLU A 530 68.18 -10.22 -22.57
N SER A 531 67.54 -11.25 -22.92
CA SER A 531 66.64 -12.23 -22.27
C SER A 531 67.03 -12.71 -20.88
N VAL A 532 66.05 -13.29 -20.23
CA VAL A 532 66.04 -14.62 -19.55
C VAL A 532 65.39 -14.67 -18.19
N ASP A 533 64.34 -15.49 -18.15
CA ASP A 533 63.87 -16.51 -17.22
C ASP A 533 63.43 -16.18 -15.79
N GLU A 534 62.20 -16.59 -15.58
CA GLU A 534 61.59 -17.55 -14.59
C GLU A 534 62.26 -17.70 -13.22
N GLU A 535 61.49 -17.64 -12.20
CA GLU A 535 61.21 -18.79 -11.31
C GLU A 535 60.20 -18.45 -10.21
N ASP A 536 59.37 -19.45 -10.00
CA ASP A 536 58.43 -19.65 -8.86
C ASP A 536 59.14 -19.65 -7.49
N GLU A 537 58.43 -19.27 -6.48
CA GLU A 537 58.29 -20.04 -5.23
C GLU A 537 57.17 -19.55 -4.33
N SER A 538 56.34 -20.51 -4.00
CA SER A 538 55.34 -20.54 -2.92
C SER A 538 56.02 -20.60 -1.56
N VAL A 539 55.37 -20.13 -0.49
CA VAL A 539 55.29 -20.82 0.81
C VAL A 539 54.33 -20.08 1.76
N ASP A 540 53.36 -20.80 2.19
CA ASP A 540 52.53 -21.01 3.37
C ASP A 540 52.61 -20.07 4.59
N GLU A 541 51.35 -19.82 5.06
CA GLU A 541 50.79 -19.91 6.45
C GLU A 541 51.56 -19.23 7.61
N GLU A 542 50.82 -18.47 8.38
CA GLU A 542 50.38 -18.84 9.74
C GLU A 542 49.51 -17.74 10.39
N ASP A 543 48.49 -18.22 11.13
CA ASP A 543 47.63 -17.56 12.06
C ASP A 543 48.38 -16.89 13.20
N GLU A 544 47.83 -15.81 13.72
CA GLU A 544 47.68 -15.62 15.17
C GLU A 544 46.63 -14.55 15.53
N SER A 545 45.66 -14.98 16.30
CA SER A 545 44.69 -14.26 17.09
C SER A 545 45.29 -13.67 18.35
N VAL A 546 44.95 -12.46 18.74
CA VAL A 546 44.94 -12.07 20.16
C VAL A 546 43.83 -11.08 20.43
N ASP A 547 42.95 -11.49 21.34
CA ASP A 547 41.99 -10.72 22.11
C ASP A 547 42.67 -9.67 22.99
N VAL A 548 41.85 -8.75 23.46
CA VAL A 548 41.77 -8.23 24.85
C VAL A 548 41.56 -6.70 24.93
N GLU A 549 40.41 -6.40 25.39
CA GLU A 549 39.90 -5.69 26.59
C GLU A 549 39.71 -4.16 26.54
N ASP A 550 38.51 -3.84 26.98
CA ASP A 550 38.01 -2.62 27.58
C ASP A 550 38.96 -1.93 28.56
N GLU A 551 38.95 -0.61 28.54
CA GLU A 551 38.84 0.17 29.79
C GLU A 551 38.43 1.63 29.50
N SER A 552 37.36 2.04 30.18
CA SER A 552 36.90 3.38 30.43
C SER A 552 37.81 4.12 31.39
N VAL A 553 37.88 5.46 31.33
CA VAL A 553 37.89 6.43 32.46
C VAL A 553 38.10 7.86 31.91
N ASP A 554 37.14 8.71 31.99
CA ASP A 554 36.85 9.84 32.88
C ASP A 554 37.78 11.11 32.82
N GLU A 555 37.13 12.20 32.60
CA GLU A 555 37.24 13.60 33.02
C GLU A 555 38.61 14.25 33.29
N GLY A 556 38.70 15.48 32.81
CA GLY A 556 39.60 16.48 33.37
C GLY A 556 39.76 17.78 32.56
N ASP A 557 39.00 18.76 33.01
CA ASP A 557 39.06 20.19 32.68
C ASP A 557 40.46 20.74 32.99
N GLU A 558 40.93 21.72 32.19
CA GLU A 558 41.45 23.03 32.66
C GLU A 558 42.09 23.84 31.52
N SER A 559 41.75 25.10 31.57
CA SER A 559 42.18 26.25 30.80
C SER A 559 43.66 26.60 30.98
N VAL A 560 44.26 27.37 30.08
CA VAL A 560 44.82 28.72 30.26
C VAL A 560 45.68 29.16 29.06
N ASP A 561 45.46 30.34 28.67
CA ASP A 561 45.97 31.40 27.85
C ASP A 561 47.45 31.45 27.34
N GLU A 562 47.55 32.20 26.30
CA GLU A 562 48.45 33.28 25.89
C GLU A 562 49.58 33.05 24.85
N GLU A 563 49.33 33.79 23.74
CA GLU A 563 50.23 34.77 23.01
C GLU A 563 51.49 34.28 22.26
N ASN A 564 51.52 34.74 21.06
CA ASN A 564 52.43 35.49 20.25
C ASN A 564 52.89 34.96 18.90
N GLY A 565 52.45 35.66 17.88
CA GLY A 565 53.01 36.32 16.77
C GLY A 565 53.92 35.60 15.72
N PRO A 566 54.09 36.15 14.54
CA PRO A 566 53.89 35.35 13.31
C PRO A 566 55.20 35.04 12.56
N GLU A 567 55.28 33.85 11.99
CA GLU A 567 56.25 33.58 10.92
C GLU A 567 55.56 32.99 9.69
N LYS A 568 55.79 33.65 8.56
CA LYS A 568 55.39 33.28 7.22
C LYS A 568 56.12 31.99 6.82
N LYS A 569 55.37 30.93 6.52
CA LYS A 569 55.81 29.84 5.63
C LYS A 569 54.76 29.58 4.60
N CYS A 570 55.25 29.52 3.31
CA CYS A 570 54.50 29.15 2.14
C CYS A 570 53.74 27.86 2.33
N ASP A 571 52.41 27.88 2.23
CA ASP A 571 51.60 26.70 2.16
C ASP A 571 51.52 26.21 0.70
N GLU A 572 52.19 25.11 0.42
CA GLU A 572 51.83 24.25 -0.67
C GLU A 572 50.44 23.67 -0.35
N GLU A 573 49.39 24.17 -0.99
CA GLU A 573 48.06 23.57 -1.02
C GLU A 573 48.18 22.13 -1.58
N LYS A 574 48.27 21.14 -0.72
CA LYS A 574 47.91 19.78 -1.02
C LYS A 574 46.41 19.73 -1.33
N LYS A 575 46.04 19.86 -2.60
CA LYS A 575 44.74 19.47 -3.09
C LYS A 575 44.47 18.01 -2.67
N LYS A 576 43.75 17.79 -1.57
CA LYS A 576 43.10 16.51 -1.33
C LYS A 576 42.18 16.28 -2.54
N LYS A 577 42.53 15.36 -3.43
CA LYS A 577 41.58 14.77 -4.34
C LYS A 577 40.50 14.15 -3.47
N VAL A 578 39.35 14.79 -3.39
CA VAL A 578 38.15 14.15 -2.93
C VAL A 578 37.91 13.04 -3.95
N LEU A 579 38.12 11.81 -3.56
CA LEU A 579 37.69 10.64 -4.32
C LEU A 579 36.16 10.72 -4.36
N VAL A 580 35.61 11.24 -5.45
CA VAL A 580 34.18 11.18 -5.71
C VAL A 580 33.91 9.69 -5.99
N GLU A 581 33.21 9.05 -5.09
CA GLU A 581 32.74 7.67 -5.30
C GLU A 581 31.93 7.63 -6.60
N PRO A 582 32.11 6.61 -7.45
CA PRO A 582 31.31 6.49 -8.67
C PRO A 582 29.82 6.40 -8.28
N PRO A 583 28.93 7.00 -9.08
CA PRO A 583 27.48 6.98 -8.78
C PRO A 583 26.98 5.53 -8.70
N PRO A 584 26.05 5.23 -7.79
CA PRO A 584 25.55 3.87 -7.57
C PRO A 584 24.88 3.31 -8.84
N LYS A 585 25.14 2.04 -9.13
CA LYS A 585 24.45 1.30 -10.19
C LYS A 585 23.05 0.90 -9.73
N LEU A 586 22.03 1.25 -10.52
CA LEU A 586 20.64 1.08 -10.14
C LEU A 586 19.81 0.39 -11.21
N VAL A 587 18.75 -0.29 -10.80
CA VAL A 587 17.70 -0.85 -11.67
C VAL A 587 16.44 0.02 -11.55
N ARG A 588 16.00 0.60 -12.68
CA ARG A 588 14.80 1.45 -12.76
C ARG A 588 13.56 0.58 -12.99
N MET A 589 12.78 0.35 -11.94
CA MET A 589 11.65 -0.56 -11.99
C MET A 589 10.52 -0.04 -12.90
N ALA A 590 10.29 1.25 -12.94
CA ALA A 590 9.29 1.84 -13.83
C ALA A 590 9.64 1.63 -15.31
N ASN A 591 10.92 1.82 -15.70
CA ASN A 591 11.38 1.57 -17.08
C ASN A 591 11.19 0.10 -17.45
N LEU A 592 11.56 -0.83 -16.57
CA LEU A 592 11.32 -2.26 -16.77
C LEU A 592 9.82 -2.57 -16.95
N SER A 593 8.94 -1.93 -16.16
CA SER A 593 7.48 -2.09 -16.26
C SER A 593 6.92 -1.61 -17.59
N VAL A 594 7.40 -0.47 -18.11
CA VAL A 594 6.99 0.08 -19.42
C VAL A 594 7.48 -0.83 -20.57
N VAL A 595 8.70 -1.32 -20.49
CA VAL A 595 9.30 -2.19 -21.52
C VAL A 595 8.60 -3.55 -21.57
N GLY A 596 8.41 -4.17 -20.40
CA GLY A 596 7.84 -5.53 -20.29
C GLY A 596 6.31 -5.61 -20.39
N GLY A 597 5.59 -4.49 -20.25
CA GLY A 597 4.12 -4.45 -20.33
C GLY A 597 3.58 -4.09 -21.70
N HIS A 598 2.37 -4.55 -22.04
CA HIS A 598 1.66 -4.15 -23.27
C HIS A 598 0.84 -2.88 -23.09
N ALA A 599 0.48 -2.52 -21.85
CA ALA A 599 -0.27 -1.32 -21.53
C ALA A 599 0.32 -0.64 -20.29
N VAL A 600 0.33 0.68 -20.32
CA VAL A 600 0.72 1.57 -19.23
C VAL A 600 -0.41 2.58 -19.05
N ASN A 601 -0.95 2.70 -17.83
CA ASN A 601 -1.98 3.70 -17.61
C ASN A 601 -1.67 4.59 -16.41
N GLY A 602 -2.06 5.86 -16.55
CA GLY A 602 -2.25 6.77 -15.43
C GLY A 602 -3.62 6.59 -14.79
N VAL A 603 -3.89 7.30 -13.72
CA VAL A 603 -5.06 7.09 -12.83
C VAL A 603 -6.00 8.29 -12.70
N ALA A 604 -5.77 9.34 -13.46
CA ALA A 604 -6.63 10.50 -13.73
C ALA A 604 -6.18 11.13 -15.05
N GLU A 605 -7.03 11.92 -15.71
CA GLU A 605 -6.71 12.52 -17.01
C GLU A 605 -5.43 13.35 -16.95
N ILE A 606 -5.37 14.32 -16.03
CA ILE A 606 -4.17 15.18 -15.87
C ILE A 606 -2.92 14.37 -15.53
N HIS A 607 -3.05 13.33 -14.72
CA HIS A 607 -1.93 12.44 -14.40
C HIS A 607 -1.45 11.68 -15.62
N SER A 608 -2.37 11.17 -16.43
CA SER A 608 -2.04 10.43 -17.64
C SER A 608 -1.32 11.29 -18.67
N GLU A 609 -1.67 12.58 -18.78
CA GLU A 609 -0.95 13.53 -19.63
C GLU A 609 0.46 13.81 -19.08
N ILE A 610 0.62 14.04 -17.77
CA ILE A 610 1.94 14.20 -17.13
C ILE A 610 2.82 12.96 -17.36
N VAL A 611 2.24 11.76 -17.25
CA VAL A 611 2.95 10.49 -17.53
C VAL A 611 3.47 10.45 -18.96
N LYS A 612 2.71 10.92 -19.94
CA LYS A 612 3.08 10.96 -21.37
C LYS A 612 4.08 12.08 -21.67
N ASP A 613 3.86 13.27 -21.11
CA ASP A 613 4.59 14.47 -21.50
C ASP A 613 5.89 14.69 -20.70
N GLU A 614 5.94 14.22 -19.45
CA GLU A 614 7.06 14.45 -18.54
C GLU A 614 7.74 13.14 -18.11
N VAL A 615 7.01 12.22 -17.45
CA VAL A 615 7.61 11.06 -16.77
C VAL A 615 8.18 10.04 -17.75
N PHE A 616 7.41 9.68 -18.78
CA PHE A 616 7.77 8.67 -19.78
C PHE A 616 7.72 9.19 -21.22
N ASN A 617 8.01 10.45 -21.43
CA ASN A 617 7.91 11.10 -22.75
C ASN A 617 8.66 10.34 -23.88
N SER A 618 9.89 9.88 -23.61
CA SER A 618 10.66 9.13 -24.59
C SER A 618 10.03 7.78 -24.91
N PHE A 619 9.49 7.09 -23.93
CA PHE A 619 8.76 5.85 -24.14
C PHE A 619 7.40 6.07 -24.85
N PHE A 620 6.71 7.16 -24.52
CA PHE A 620 5.47 7.51 -25.20
C PHE A 620 5.68 7.80 -26.69
N LYS A 621 6.77 8.50 -27.04
CA LYS A 621 7.14 8.71 -28.44
C LYS A 621 7.44 7.42 -29.18
N LEU A 622 8.10 6.48 -28.51
CA LEU A 622 8.44 5.16 -29.09
C LEU A 622 7.22 4.23 -29.20
N TRP A 623 6.37 4.20 -28.17
CA TRP A 623 5.20 3.31 -28.10
C TRP A 623 3.91 4.02 -27.67
N PRO A 624 3.38 4.99 -28.45
CA PRO A 624 2.24 5.80 -28.05
C PRO A 624 0.99 4.97 -27.73
N LYS A 625 0.82 3.82 -28.36
CA LYS A 625 -0.35 2.93 -28.16
C LYS A 625 -0.36 2.21 -26.81
N LYS A 626 0.78 2.14 -26.10
CA LYS A 626 0.83 1.53 -24.77
C LYS A 626 0.17 2.42 -23.72
N PHE A 627 0.20 3.74 -23.89
CA PHE A 627 -0.19 4.71 -22.87
C PHE A 627 -1.65 5.10 -22.96
N GLN A 628 -2.36 5.01 -21.84
CA GLN A 628 -3.78 5.29 -21.75
C GLN A 628 -4.15 5.86 -20.37
N ASN A 629 -5.33 6.47 -20.27
CA ASN A 629 -5.92 6.89 -19.01
C ASN A 629 -6.93 5.85 -18.52
N LYS A 630 -6.90 5.59 -17.20
CA LYS A 630 -7.96 4.88 -16.47
C LYS A 630 -8.21 5.62 -15.17
N THR A 631 -9.09 6.64 -15.23
CA THR A 631 -9.44 7.41 -14.03
C THR A 631 -9.95 6.47 -12.95
N ASN A 632 -9.39 6.61 -11.74
CA ASN A 632 -9.78 5.82 -10.59
C ASN A 632 -11.28 5.98 -10.27
N GLY A 633 -11.78 5.05 -9.48
CA GLY A 633 -13.12 5.05 -8.92
C GLY A 633 -13.18 4.36 -7.57
N VAL A 634 -14.30 4.47 -6.90
CA VAL A 634 -14.58 3.83 -5.61
C VAL A 634 -15.90 3.07 -5.69
N THR A 635 -16.03 1.97 -4.94
CA THR A 635 -17.27 1.19 -4.94
C THR A 635 -18.41 1.95 -4.25
N PRO A 636 -19.54 2.18 -4.94
CA PRO A 636 -20.71 2.86 -4.35
C PRO A 636 -21.38 2.01 -3.27
N ARG A 637 -21.18 0.66 -3.28
CA ARG A 637 -21.70 -0.24 -2.23
C ARG A 637 -21.18 0.17 -0.88
N ARG A 638 -19.86 0.11 -0.66
CA ARG A 638 -19.26 0.50 0.62
C ARG A 638 -19.41 1.99 0.89
N TRP A 639 -19.17 2.86 -0.09
CA TRP A 639 -18.93 4.29 0.13
C TRP A 639 -20.19 5.17 0.08
N ILE A 640 -21.36 4.60 -0.28
CA ILE A 640 -22.69 5.24 -0.08
C ILE A 640 -23.64 4.23 0.58
N ARG A 641 -23.93 3.10 -0.10
CA ARG A 641 -25.01 2.16 0.25
C ARG A 641 -24.91 1.65 1.68
N PHE A 642 -23.70 1.24 2.12
CA PHE A 642 -23.51 0.65 3.44
C PHE A 642 -23.05 1.67 4.49
N CYS A 643 -22.13 2.59 4.19
CA CYS A 643 -21.65 3.55 5.18
C CYS A 643 -22.64 4.70 5.45
N ASN A 644 -23.58 4.98 4.54
CA ASN A 644 -24.55 6.06 4.65
C ASN A 644 -25.98 5.61 4.31
N PRO A 645 -26.58 4.68 5.10
CA PRO A 645 -27.88 4.10 4.78
C PRO A 645 -29.02 5.12 4.75
N ASP A 646 -28.92 6.22 5.53
CA ASP A 646 -29.92 7.28 5.53
C ASP A 646 -29.92 8.03 4.20
N LEU A 647 -28.74 8.40 3.69
CA LEU A 647 -28.57 9.03 2.38
C LEU A 647 -29.00 8.07 1.26
N SER A 648 -28.61 6.80 1.34
CA SER A 648 -28.96 5.77 0.36
C SER A 648 -30.49 5.65 0.19
N LYS A 649 -31.24 5.61 1.29
CA LYS A 649 -32.71 5.57 1.29
C LYS A 649 -33.31 6.82 0.61
N ILE A 650 -32.75 7.99 0.89
CA ILE A 650 -33.19 9.25 0.28
C ILE A 650 -32.95 9.22 -1.23
N ILE A 651 -31.75 8.82 -1.67
CA ILE A 651 -31.42 8.71 -3.09
C ILE A 651 -32.39 7.75 -3.79
N THR A 652 -32.56 6.53 -3.26
CA THR A 652 -33.50 5.54 -3.82
C THR A 652 -34.93 6.07 -3.91
N LYS A 653 -35.40 6.76 -2.86
CA LYS A 653 -36.73 7.35 -2.82
C LYS A 653 -36.95 8.39 -3.93
N TRP A 654 -35.98 9.30 -4.13
CA TRP A 654 -36.14 10.42 -5.05
C TRP A 654 -35.85 10.05 -6.53
N ILE A 655 -34.94 9.11 -6.76
CA ILE A 655 -34.69 8.55 -8.10
C ILE A 655 -35.77 7.52 -8.47
N GLY A 656 -36.41 6.86 -7.48
CA GLY A 656 -37.46 5.87 -7.68
C GLY A 656 -36.98 4.43 -7.89
N THR A 657 -35.66 4.18 -7.85
CA THR A 657 -35.06 2.86 -7.96
C THR A 657 -33.76 2.76 -7.16
N GLU A 658 -33.38 1.57 -6.72
CA GLU A 658 -32.08 1.28 -6.11
C GLU A 658 -31.01 0.92 -7.17
N ASP A 659 -31.35 0.88 -8.45
CA ASP A 659 -30.43 0.51 -9.54
C ASP A 659 -29.21 1.44 -9.65
N TRP A 660 -29.27 2.62 -9.04
CA TRP A 660 -28.13 3.53 -8.93
C TRP A 660 -26.90 2.91 -8.23
N VAL A 661 -27.10 1.86 -7.43
CA VAL A 661 -26.01 1.15 -6.75
C VAL A 661 -25.13 0.35 -7.74
N LEU A 662 -25.72 -0.12 -8.84
CA LEU A 662 -25.05 -0.81 -9.94
C LEU A 662 -24.77 0.12 -11.13
N ASN A 663 -25.70 1.02 -11.42
CA ASN A 663 -25.58 2.02 -12.47
C ASN A 663 -25.56 3.42 -11.85
N THR A 664 -24.36 3.87 -11.47
CA THR A 664 -24.17 5.17 -10.81
C THR A 664 -24.56 6.37 -11.68
N GLU A 665 -24.70 6.22 -13.00
CA GLU A 665 -25.20 7.28 -13.88
C GLU A 665 -26.60 7.76 -13.46
N ASN A 666 -27.40 6.90 -12.84
CA ASN A 666 -28.71 7.26 -12.28
C ASN A 666 -28.62 8.33 -11.19
N LEU A 667 -27.46 8.53 -10.54
CA LEU A 667 -27.28 9.60 -9.55
C LEU A 667 -27.48 10.99 -10.17
N ALA A 668 -27.19 11.13 -11.46
CA ALA A 668 -27.39 12.39 -12.19
C ALA A 668 -28.85 12.86 -12.17
N GLU A 669 -29.81 11.96 -12.00
CA GLU A 669 -31.25 12.29 -11.89
C GLU A 669 -31.55 13.20 -10.67
N LEU A 670 -30.73 13.16 -9.61
CA LEU A 670 -30.87 14.04 -8.45
C LEU A 670 -30.79 15.53 -8.80
N ARG A 671 -30.13 15.87 -9.92
CA ARG A 671 -30.02 17.27 -10.40
C ARG A 671 -31.40 17.90 -10.60
N LYS A 672 -32.40 17.13 -11.01
CA LYS A 672 -33.79 17.61 -11.24
C LYS A 672 -34.48 18.06 -9.94
N PHE A 673 -34.00 17.56 -8.80
CA PHE A 673 -34.63 17.78 -7.50
C PHE A 673 -33.79 18.66 -6.57
N ALA A 674 -32.62 19.16 -6.99
CA ALA A 674 -31.67 19.86 -6.14
C ALA A 674 -32.24 21.10 -5.45
N ASP A 675 -33.23 21.75 -6.06
CA ASP A 675 -33.92 22.91 -5.53
C ASP A 675 -35.22 22.57 -4.74
N ASN A 676 -35.58 21.28 -4.63
CA ASN A 676 -36.76 20.86 -3.91
C ASN A 676 -36.55 20.95 -2.37
N ASN A 677 -37.43 21.69 -1.70
CA ASN A 677 -37.29 21.93 -0.25
C ASN A 677 -37.44 20.65 0.60
N ASP A 678 -38.26 19.68 0.19
CA ASP A 678 -38.44 18.43 0.93
C ASP A 678 -37.21 17.53 0.83
N LEU A 679 -36.59 17.42 -0.38
CA LEU A 679 -35.33 16.74 -0.54
C LEU A 679 -34.26 17.41 0.29
N GLN A 680 -34.12 18.73 0.21
CA GLN A 680 -33.12 19.48 0.97
C GLN A 680 -33.27 19.30 2.49
N THR A 681 -34.50 19.19 2.98
CA THR A 681 -34.79 18.96 4.42
C THR A 681 -34.34 17.56 4.82
N GLN A 682 -34.76 16.50 4.08
CA GLN A 682 -34.34 15.13 4.32
C GLN A 682 -32.79 14.97 4.23
N TRP A 683 -32.17 15.66 3.27
CA TRP A 683 -30.73 15.67 3.08
C TRP A 683 -29.96 16.21 4.29
N ARG A 684 -30.40 17.36 4.84
CA ARG A 684 -29.83 17.94 6.05
C ARG A 684 -30.04 17.06 7.28
N GLU A 685 -31.20 16.40 7.41
CA GLU A 685 -31.49 15.46 8.48
C GLU A 685 -30.54 14.25 8.45
N ALA A 686 -30.35 13.64 7.30
CA ALA A 686 -29.38 12.55 7.11
C ALA A 686 -27.95 12.98 7.45
N LYS A 687 -27.54 14.17 7.00
CA LYS A 687 -26.23 14.75 7.34
C LYS A 687 -26.09 14.94 8.85
N ARG A 688 -27.10 15.51 9.51
CA ARG A 688 -27.12 15.72 10.97
C ARG A 688 -27.06 14.40 11.76
N SER A 689 -27.78 13.38 11.31
CA SER A 689 -27.71 12.02 11.90
C SER A 689 -26.27 11.49 11.92
N ASN A 690 -25.56 11.59 10.81
CA ASN A 690 -24.17 11.15 10.71
C ASN A 690 -23.20 12.02 11.54
N LYS A 691 -23.44 13.33 11.62
CA LYS A 691 -22.64 14.24 12.45
C LYS A 691 -22.72 13.86 13.95
N LEU A 692 -23.89 13.45 14.45
CA LEU A 692 -24.04 12.98 15.82
C LEU A 692 -23.23 11.73 16.14
N LYS A 693 -23.10 10.80 15.18
CA LYS A 693 -22.21 9.63 15.33
C LYS A 693 -20.75 10.06 15.48
N VAL A 694 -20.32 11.03 14.68
CA VAL A 694 -18.95 11.56 14.73
C VAL A 694 -18.69 12.36 16.00
N VAL A 695 -19.67 13.12 16.51
CA VAL A 695 -19.55 13.80 17.84
C VAL A 695 -19.23 12.77 18.93
N SER A 696 -19.90 11.62 18.92
CA SER A 696 -19.65 10.54 19.88
C SER A 696 -18.26 9.94 19.71
N LEU A 697 -17.83 9.69 18.47
CA LEU A 697 -16.50 9.18 18.15
C LEU A 697 -15.38 10.15 18.60
N ILE A 698 -15.53 11.44 18.34
CA ILE A 698 -14.57 12.47 18.76
C ILE A 698 -14.48 12.48 20.30
N LYS A 699 -15.64 12.48 20.99
CA LYS A 699 -15.68 12.48 22.45
C LYS A 699 -14.96 11.26 23.04
N GLU A 700 -15.21 10.09 22.47
CA GLU A 700 -14.58 8.83 22.89
C GLU A 700 -13.06 8.85 22.69
N ARG A 701 -12.60 9.23 21.49
CA ARG A 701 -11.19 9.11 21.13
C ARG A 701 -10.29 10.25 21.59
N THR A 702 -10.86 11.46 21.81
CA THR A 702 -10.06 12.66 22.09
C THR A 702 -10.45 13.37 23.38
N GLY A 703 -11.60 13.02 23.95
CA GLY A 703 -12.17 13.71 25.11
C GLY A 703 -12.82 15.06 24.80
N TYR A 704 -12.67 15.59 23.57
CA TYR A 704 -13.29 16.85 23.18
C TYR A 704 -14.79 16.71 22.90
N SER A 705 -15.56 17.76 23.22
CA SER A 705 -16.97 17.88 22.80
C SER A 705 -17.06 18.92 21.68
N VAL A 706 -17.77 18.61 20.62
CA VAL A 706 -17.94 19.49 19.46
C VAL A 706 -19.41 19.73 19.16
N ASN A 707 -19.72 20.90 18.61
CA ASN A 707 -21.08 21.28 18.25
C ASN A 707 -21.51 20.61 16.94
N PRO A 708 -22.56 19.76 16.90
CA PRO A 708 -23.03 19.13 15.66
C PRO A 708 -23.61 20.12 14.64
N ASP A 709 -23.94 21.33 15.03
CA ASP A 709 -24.50 22.36 14.15
C ASP A 709 -23.40 23.23 13.51
N ALA A 710 -22.12 23.07 13.92
CA ALA A 710 -20.97 23.71 13.27
C ALA A 710 -20.67 23.03 11.93
N MET A 711 -20.02 23.72 10.99
CA MET A 711 -19.50 23.11 9.77
C MET A 711 -18.43 22.06 10.12
N PHE A 712 -18.56 20.85 9.61
CA PHE A 712 -17.55 19.80 9.72
C PHE A 712 -16.61 19.88 8.51
N ASP A 713 -15.43 20.45 8.75
CA ASP A 713 -14.35 20.65 7.79
C ASP A 713 -13.26 19.61 8.03
N ILE A 714 -12.88 18.84 7.03
CA ILE A 714 -12.09 17.63 7.22
C ILE A 714 -10.91 17.50 6.25
N GLN A 715 -9.76 17.06 6.78
CA GLN A 715 -8.62 16.62 6.01
C GLN A 715 -8.12 15.30 6.58
N VAL A 716 -8.61 14.18 6.03
CA VAL A 716 -8.24 12.83 6.48
C VAL A 716 -7.56 12.07 5.35
N LYS A 717 -6.26 11.93 5.47
CA LYS A 717 -5.34 11.26 4.53
C LYS A 717 -3.97 11.11 5.19
N ARG A 718 -3.06 10.29 4.63
CA ARG A 718 -1.68 10.23 5.11
C ARG A 718 -1.10 11.62 5.30
N ILE A 719 -0.35 11.81 6.38
CA ILE A 719 0.33 13.09 6.62
C ILE A 719 1.57 13.14 5.72
N HIS A 720 1.65 14.17 4.91
CA HIS A 720 2.74 14.39 3.98
C HIS A 720 2.81 15.85 3.56
N GLU A 721 4.00 16.39 3.36
CA GLU A 721 4.18 17.80 3.02
C GLU A 721 3.45 18.19 1.73
N TYR A 722 3.48 17.35 0.65
CA TYR A 722 2.77 17.66 -0.60
C TYR A 722 1.24 17.69 -0.47
N LYS A 723 0.67 16.97 0.53
CA LYS A 723 -0.77 17.00 0.83
C LYS A 723 -1.19 18.26 1.58
N ARG A 724 -0.21 19.00 2.04
CA ARG A 724 -0.29 20.35 2.63
C ARG A 724 -1.24 20.47 3.82
N GLN A 725 -1.22 19.48 4.74
CA GLN A 725 -1.86 19.68 6.05
C GLN A 725 -1.29 20.93 6.73
N LEU A 726 -0.04 21.26 6.45
CA LEU A 726 0.62 22.48 6.94
C LEU A 726 -0.10 23.75 6.45
N LEU A 727 -0.48 23.84 5.18
CA LEU A 727 -1.29 24.95 4.63
C LEU A 727 -2.63 25.09 5.37
N ASN A 728 -3.30 23.96 5.62
CA ASN A 728 -4.59 23.96 6.33
C ASN A 728 -4.45 24.46 7.75
N ILE A 729 -3.48 23.95 8.52
CA ILE A 729 -3.31 24.36 9.93
C ILE A 729 -2.82 25.81 10.04
N PHE A 730 -2.01 26.31 9.10
CA PHE A 730 -1.63 27.72 8.99
C PHE A 730 -2.87 28.59 8.75
N GLY A 731 -3.77 28.20 7.87
CA GLY A 731 -5.05 28.87 7.63
C GLY A 731 -5.93 28.92 8.88
N ILE A 732 -5.93 27.83 9.67
CA ILE A 732 -6.66 27.76 10.95
C ILE A 732 -6.02 28.70 11.99
N VAL A 733 -4.68 28.74 12.07
CA VAL A 733 -3.96 29.68 12.96
C VAL A 733 -4.28 31.11 12.57
N TYR A 734 -4.22 31.47 11.29
CA TYR A 734 -4.60 32.81 10.80
C TYR A 734 -6.05 33.15 11.20
N ARG A 735 -6.98 32.21 11.00
CA ARG A 735 -8.39 32.39 11.41
C ARG A 735 -8.51 32.64 12.92
N TYR A 736 -7.76 31.90 13.75
CA TYR A 736 -7.71 32.08 15.19
C TYR A 736 -7.17 33.46 15.57
N MET A 737 -6.06 33.90 14.98
CA MET A 737 -5.49 35.24 15.19
C MET A 737 -6.52 36.34 14.89
N LYS A 738 -7.15 36.30 13.73
CA LYS A 738 -8.18 37.25 13.32
C LYS A 738 -9.43 37.21 14.24
N MET A 739 -9.76 36.07 14.78
CA MET A 739 -10.81 35.99 15.82
C MET A 739 -10.38 36.66 17.13
N LYS A 740 -9.12 36.54 17.53
CA LYS A 740 -8.61 37.19 18.78
C LYS A 740 -8.61 38.68 18.69
N GLU A 741 -8.41 39.29 17.53
CA GLU A 741 -8.43 40.73 17.29
C GLU A 741 -9.84 41.34 17.40
N MET A 742 -10.90 40.52 17.33
CA MET A 742 -12.30 41.00 17.26
C MET A 742 -13.06 40.84 18.55
N SER A 743 -14.08 41.71 18.73
CA SER A 743 -15.08 41.52 19.78
C SER A 743 -15.92 40.27 19.58
N ALA A 744 -16.57 39.75 20.63
CA ALA A 744 -17.40 38.54 20.52
C ALA A 744 -18.53 38.69 19.49
N SER A 745 -19.13 39.87 19.37
CA SER A 745 -20.14 40.16 18.36
C SER A 745 -19.58 40.18 16.94
N GLY A 746 -18.39 40.81 16.77
CA GLY A 746 -17.66 40.81 15.49
C GLY A 746 -17.29 39.42 15.00
N ARG A 747 -16.80 38.56 15.92
CA ARG A 747 -16.48 37.15 15.60
C ARG A 747 -17.70 36.39 15.04
N LYS A 748 -18.86 36.48 15.75
CA LYS A 748 -20.09 35.80 15.35
C LYS A 748 -20.65 36.35 14.02
N ALA A 749 -20.41 37.62 13.71
CA ALA A 749 -20.85 38.20 12.44
C ALA A 749 -19.95 37.77 11.28
N LYS A 750 -18.61 37.67 11.50
CA LYS A 750 -17.66 37.38 10.44
C LYS A 750 -17.44 35.86 10.19
N PHE A 751 -17.46 35.04 11.23
CA PHE A 751 -17.10 33.61 11.12
C PHE A 751 -18.29 32.69 11.36
N VAL A 752 -18.37 31.59 10.59
CA VAL A 752 -19.30 30.50 10.88
C VAL A 752 -18.68 29.51 11.87
N PRO A 753 -19.48 28.89 12.78
CA PRO A 753 -18.97 27.82 13.65
C PRO A 753 -18.36 26.69 12.82
N ARG A 754 -17.15 26.26 13.17
CA ARG A 754 -16.40 25.26 12.40
C ARG A 754 -15.68 24.25 13.31
N VAL A 755 -15.76 22.99 12.96
CA VAL A 755 -14.96 21.91 13.54
C VAL A 755 -13.99 21.42 12.45
N CYS A 756 -12.71 21.77 12.62
CA CYS A 756 -11.65 21.35 11.73
C CYS A 756 -11.08 20.02 12.19
N MET A 757 -11.24 18.98 11.39
CA MET A 757 -10.84 17.61 11.72
C MET A 757 -9.69 17.17 10.85
N PHE A 758 -8.62 16.72 11.50
CA PHE A 758 -7.49 16.05 10.87
C PHE A 758 -7.48 14.57 11.25
N GLY A 759 -6.92 13.74 10.41
CA GLY A 759 -6.68 12.35 10.69
C GLY A 759 -5.79 11.73 9.61
N GLY A 760 -4.96 10.80 10.01
CA GLY A 760 -4.04 10.13 9.12
C GLY A 760 -2.72 9.80 9.82
N LYS A 761 -2.05 8.78 9.32
CA LYS A 761 -0.78 8.29 9.86
C LYS A 761 0.38 8.99 9.12
N ALA A 762 1.38 9.47 9.87
CA ALA A 762 2.67 9.85 9.33
C ALA A 762 3.53 8.58 9.22
N PHE A 763 4.32 8.44 8.17
CA PHE A 763 5.25 7.33 8.06
C PHE A 763 6.25 7.40 9.23
N SER A 764 6.65 6.25 9.79
CA SER A 764 7.37 6.19 11.08
C SER A 764 8.69 6.98 11.09
N THR A 765 9.42 6.98 9.98
CA THR A 765 10.70 7.66 9.79
C THR A 765 10.57 9.05 9.17
N TYR A 766 9.36 9.48 8.76
CA TYR A 766 9.14 10.78 8.15
C TYR A 766 8.99 11.89 9.22
N VAL A 767 10.12 12.44 9.65
CA VAL A 767 10.24 13.41 10.76
C VAL A 767 9.34 14.63 10.54
N GLN A 768 9.38 15.27 9.38
CA GLN A 768 8.55 16.46 9.08
C GLN A 768 7.05 16.16 9.19
N ALA A 769 6.61 15.02 8.69
CA ALA A 769 5.21 14.61 8.83
C ALA A 769 4.81 14.41 10.31
N LYS A 770 5.70 13.86 11.14
CA LYS A 770 5.48 13.70 12.59
C LYS A 770 5.44 15.07 13.29
N ARG A 771 6.29 16.02 12.90
CA ARG A 771 6.25 17.43 13.38
C ARG A 771 4.92 18.10 13.02
N ILE A 772 4.40 17.88 11.81
CA ILE A 772 3.07 18.38 11.40
C ILE A 772 1.96 17.82 12.31
N VAL A 773 1.98 16.53 12.62
CA VAL A 773 1.02 15.93 13.57
C VAL A 773 1.12 16.61 14.94
N LYS A 774 2.33 16.76 15.47
CA LYS A 774 2.58 17.44 16.75
C LYS A 774 2.04 18.87 16.73
N PHE A 775 2.33 19.64 15.68
CA PHE A 775 1.85 21.01 15.53
C PHE A 775 0.31 21.08 15.52
N ILE A 776 -0.36 20.24 14.74
CA ILE A 776 -1.83 20.19 14.71
C ILE A 776 -2.40 19.92 16.10
N THR A 777 -1.80 19.01 16.86
CA THR A 777 -2.28 18.64 18.20
C THR A 777 -2.05 19.75 19.23
N ASP A 778 -0.96 20.49 19.16
CA ASP A 778 -0.69 21.62 20.06
C ASP A 778 -1.59 22.82 19.75
N VAL A 779 -1.81 23.12 18.47
CA VAL A 779 -2.79 24.13 18.04
C VAL A 779 -4.20 23.74 18.52
N ALA A 780 -4.58 22.48 18.38
CA ALA A 780 -5.85 21.96 18.88
C ALA A 780 -5.99 22.13 20.40
N ALA A 781 -4.94 21.79 21.15
CA ALA A 781 -4.95 21.94 22.61
C ALA A 781 -5.15 23.40 23.06
N THR A 782 -4.52 24.33 22.37
CA THR A 782 -4.63 25.78 22.66
C THR A 782 -6.00 26.32 22.28
N ILE A 783 -6.44 26.15 21.04
CA ILE A 783 -7.71 26.70 20.54
C ILE A 783 -8.92 26.11 21.29
N ASN A 784 -8.92 24.80 21.52
CA ASN A 784 -10.07 24.14 22.15
C ASN A 784 -10.28 24.56 23.62
N ARG A 785 -9.22 25.04 24.30
CA ARG A 785 -9.27 25.53 25.69
C ARG A 785 -9.56 27.02 25.80
N ASP A 786 -9.51 27.77 24.69
CA ASP A 786 -9.75 29.22 24.70
C ASP A 786 -11.24 29.54 24.90
N PRO A 787 -11.66 30.08 26.07
CA PRO A 787 -13.05 30.40 26.34
C PRO A 787 -13.57 31.55 25.48
N GLY A 788 -12.67 32.40 24.98
CA GLY A 788 -13.00 33.52 24.10
C GLY A 788 -13.43 33.08 22.71
N ILE A 789 -13.04 31.89 22.28
CA ILE A 789 -13.38 31.30 20.99
C ILE A 789 -14.59 30.35 21.14
N GLY A 790 -14.58 29.52 22.18
CA GLY A 790 -15.68 28.59 22.48
C GLY A 790 -15.95 27.62 21.34
N ASP A 791 -17.23 27.49 20.95
CA ASP A 791 -17.67 26.60 19.87
C ASP A 791 -17.57 27.21 18.46
N LEU A 792 -17.03 28.42 18.35
CA LEU A 792 -16.88 29.06 17.04
C LEU A 792 -15.76 28.40 16.20
N LEU A 793 -14.75 27.85 16.86
CA LEU A 793 -13.67 27.11 16.24
C LEU A 793 -13.22 25.98 17.16
N LYS A 794 -13.23 24.75 16.65
CA LYS A 794 -12.65 23.57 17.28
C LYS A 794 -11.72 22.92 16.31
N VAL A 795 -10.60 22.42 16.81
CA VAL A 795 -9.61 21.65 16.01
C VAL A 795 -9.46 20.28 16.65
N VAL A 796 -9.55 19.23 15.86
CA VAL A 796 -9.51 17.85 16.35
C VAL A 796 -8.58 17.02 15.46
N PHE A 797 -7.63 16.36 16.06
CA PHE A 797 -6.91 15.27 15.39
C PHE A 797 -7.55 13.95 15.80
N VAL A 798 -8.15 13.23 14.85
CA VAL A 798 -8.78 11.92 15.08
C VAL A 798 -7.69 10.86 14.96
N PRO A 799 -7.25 10.23 16.07
CA PRO A 799 -6.17 9.25 16.03
C PRO A 799 -6.62 7.96 15.33
N ASP A 800 -5.63 7.26 14.78
CA ASP A 800 -5.78 5.94 14.18
C ASP A 800 -6.85 5.89 13.08
N TYR A 801 -6.73 6.81 12.12
CA TYR A 801 -7.59 6.85 10.94
C TYR A 801 -7.41 5.57 10.10
N ASN A 802 -8.49 4.84 9.90
CA ASN A 802 -8.59 3.59 9.16
C ASN A 802 -9.91 3.53 8.37
N VAL A 803 -10.24 2.40 7.74
CA VAL A 803 -11.45 2.29 6.89
C VAL A 803 -12.73 2.44 7.71
N SER A 804 -12.83 1.80 8.87
CA SER A 804 -14.04 1.89 9.71
C SER A 804 -14.29 3.29 10.27
N VAL A 805 -13.23 4.04 10.58
CA VAL A 805 -13.31 5.46 10.95
C VAL A 805 -13.73 6.32 9.76
N ALA A 806 -13.17 6.04 8.56
CA ALA A 806 -13.55 6.74 7.34
C ALA A 806 -15.03 6.59 7.00
N GLU A 807 -15.61 5.41 7.21
CA GLU A 807 -17.03 5.12 7.00
C GLU A 807 -17.95 5.95 7.89
N LEU A 808 -17.46 6.45 9.03
CA LEU A 808 -18.19 7.38 9.90
C LEU A 808 -17.93 8.84 9.54
N LEU A 809 -16.68 9.21 9.29
CA LEU A 809 -16.27 10.60 9.04
C LEU A 809 -16.79 11.14 7.70
N ILE A 810 -16.72 10.34 6.63
CA ILE A 810 -17.07 10.77 5.27
C ILE A 810 -18.56 11.16 5.16
N PRO A 811 -19.54 10.35 5.63
CA PRO A 811 -20.96 10.75 5.61
C PRO A 811 -21.29 12.01 6.40
N ALA A 812 -20.54 12.28 7.47
CA ALA A 812 -20.78 13.41 8.37
C ALA A 812 -20.17 14.73 7.87
N SER A 813 -19.23 14.69 6.95
CA SER A 813 -18.44 15.85 6.54
C SER A 813 -19.21 16.76 5.58
N GLU A 814 -18.96 18.07 5.66
CA GLU A 814 -19.60 19.10 4.85
C GLU A 814 -18.61 19.78 3.91
N LEU A 815 -17.34 19.97 4.34
CA LEU A 815 -16.24 20.47 3.53
C LEU A 815 -15.05 19.51 3.63
N SER A 816 -14.41 19.18 2.52
CA SER A 816 -13.24 18.30 2.49
C SER A 816 -12.07 18.96 1.77
N GLN A 817 -10.89 18.91 2.41
CA GLN A 817 -9.66 19.55 1.96
C GLN A 817 -8.86 18.64 1.01
N HIS A 818 -8.79 18.99 -0.28
CA HIS A 818 -8.03 18.31 -1.32
C HIS A 818 -7.02 19.27 -1.93
N ILE A 819 -6.09 19.72 -1.09
CA ILE A 819 -5.27 20.93 -1.25
C ILE A 819 -3.80 20.60 -1.55
N SER A 820 -3.50 19.47 -2.19
CA SER A 820 -2.15 19.12 -2.63
C SER A 820 -1.54 20.21 -3.51
N THR A 821 -0.22 20.28 -3.54
CA THR A 821 0.48 21.09 -4.55
C THR A 821 0.10 20.54 -5.94
N ALA A 822 -0.35 21.40 -6.85
CA ALA A 822 -0.86 20.97 -8.15
C ALA A 822 0.18 20.14 -8.93
N GLY A 823 -0.27 19.07 -9.56
CA GLY A 823 0.59 18.12 -10.27
C GLY A 823 1.29 17.09 -9.38
N MET A 824 0.92 16.93 -8.09
CA MET A 824 1.59 15.99 -7.18
C MET A 824 0.68 14.85 -6.66
N GLU A 825 -0.63 15.03 -6.63
CA GLU A 825 -1.56 13.95 -6.31
C GLU A 825 -2.03 13.29 -7.61
N ALA A 826 -1.55 12.11 -7.94
CA ALA A 826 -1.85 11.44 -9.21
C ALA A 826 -3.37 11.32 -9.50
N SER A 827 -4.17 11.02 -8.51
CA SER A 827 -5.63 10.98 -8.62
C SER A 827 -6.33 11.46 -7.35
N GLY A 828 -5.97 10.86 -6.20
CA GLY A 828 -6.81 10.85 -5.04
C GLY A 828 -8.02 9.92 -5.24
N THR A 829 -8.54 9.36 -4.15
CA THR A 829 -9.78 8.57 -4.14
C THR A 829 -10.71 9.01 -3.01
N SER A 830 -10.18 9.70 -2.00
CA SER A 830 -10.99 10.26 -0.93
C SER A 830 -11.90 11.38 -1.43
N ASN A 831 -11.45 12.22 -2.37
CA ASN A 831 -12.27 13.24 -3.05
C ASN A 831 -13.56 12.64 -3.64
N MET A 832 -13.47 11.49 -4.31
CA MET A 832 -14.62 10.77 -4.88
C MET A 832 -15.61 10.33 -3.80
N LYS A 833 -15.12 9.75 -2.70
CA LYS A 833 -15.96 9.30 -1.56
C LYS A 833 -16.69 10.46 -0.90
N PHE A 834 -16.02 11.60 -0.71
CA PHE A 834 -16.58 12.80 -0.14
C PHE A 834 -17.66 13.38 -1.06
N ALA A 835 -17.38 13.53 -2.35
CA ALA A 835 -18.35 13.99 -3.33
C ALA A 835 -19.60 13.10 -3.38
N MET A 836 -19.43 11.78 -3.41
CA MET A 836 -20.53 10.81 -3.38
C MET A 836 -21.43 10.94 -2.16
N ASN A 837 -20.89 11.37 -1.01
CA ASN A 837 -21.63 11.61 0.23
C ASN A 837 -22.13 13.06 0.38
N GLY A 838 -22.10 13.84 -0.68
CA GLY A 838 -22.56 15.22 -0.67
C GLY A 838 -21.70 16.16 0.17
N CYS A 839 -20.43 15.85 0.30
CA CYS A 839 -19.45 16.76 0.89
C CYS A 839 -18.88 17.65 -0.22
N ILE A 840 -18.82 18.95 0.03
CA ILE A 840 -18.29 19.91 -0.92
C ILE A 840 -16.75 19.89 -0.82
N LEU A 841 -16.08 20.01 -1.97
CA LEU A 841 -14.63 19.95 -2.04
C LEU A 841 -14.03 21.36 -2.14
N ILE A 842 -12.96 21.58 -1.39
CA ILE A 842 -12.02 22.67 -1.60
C ILE A 842 -10.69 22.07 -2.02
N GLY A 843 -10.10 22.57 -3.12
CA GLY A 843 -8.89 21.97 -3.65
C GLY A 843 -8.23 22.77 -4.75
N THR A 844 -7.08 22.25 -5.19
CA THR A 844 -6.31 22.68 -6.34
C THR A 844 -6.72 21.90 -7.60
N LEU A 845 -6.32 22.37 -8.79
CA LEU A 845 -6.44 21.62 -10.04
C LEU A 845 -5.36 20.52 -10.08
N ASP A 846 -5.64 19.42 -9.39
CA ASP A 846 -4.72 18.30 -9.20
C ASP A 846 -5.46 16.97 -9.21
N GLY A 847 -4.89 15.95 -9.82
CA GLY A 847 -5.48 14.61 -9.90
C GLY A 847 -6.93 14.61 -10.37
N ALA A 848 -7.76 13.80 -9.74
CA ALA A 848 -9.20 13.71 -10.07
C ALA A 848 -10.04 14.93 -9.64
N ASN A 849 -9.48 15.91 -8.91
CA ASN A 849 -10.21 17.14 -8.59
C ASN A 849 -10.66 17.88 -9.85
N VAL A 850 -9.85 17.82 -10.91
CA VAL A 850 -10.15 18.45 -12.22
C VAL A 850 -11.45 17.87 -12.77
N GLU A 851 -11.49 16.55 -12.93
CA GLU A 851 -12.64 15.83 -13.47
C GLU A 851 -13.87 15.92 -12.53
N ILE A 852 -13.67 15.89 -11.20
CA ILE A 852 -14.77 16.08 -10.24
C ILE A 852 -15.39 17.46 -10.40
N ARG A 853 -14.57 18.51 -10.51
CA ARG A 853 -15.05 19.89 -10.69
C ARG A 853 -15.84 20.07 -11.98
N GLU A 854 -15.44 19.40 -13.05
CA GLU A 854 -16.16 19.37 -14.32
C GLU A 854 -17.54 18.73 -14.16
N GLU A 855 -17.61 17.57 -13.52
CA GLU A 855 -18.84 16.80 -13.37
C GLU A 855 -19.83 17.40 -12.37
N VAL A 856 -19.36 17.94 -11.25
CA VAL A 856 -20.24 18.59 -10.25
C VAL A 856 -20.62 20.01 -10.66
N GLY A 857 -19.85 20.63 -11.57
CA GLY A 857 -19.97 22.03 -11.98
C GLY A 857 -19.11 22.96 -11.14
N ALA A 858 -18.49 23.94 -11.80
CA ALA A 858 -17.48 24.84 -11.21
C ALA A 858 -17.99 25.60 -9.97
N ASP A 859 -19.28 25.96 -9.92
CA ASP A 859 -19.90 26.68 -8.80
C ASP A 859 -20.11 25.83 -7.55
N ASN A 860 -19.94 24.51 -7.66
CA ASN A 860 -20.13 23.55 -6.58
C ASN A 860 -18.81 22.98 -6.04
N PHE A 861 -17.68 23.62 -6.39
CA PHE A 861 -16.33 23.29 -6.00
C PHE A 861 -15.57 24.57 -5.64
N PHE A 862 -14.86 24.61 -4.52
CA PHE A 862 -14.04 25.74 -4.13
C PHE A 862 -12.61 25.57 -4.64
N LEU A 863 -12.25 26.34 -5.66
CA LEU A 863 -10.97 26.27 -6.35
C LEU A 863 -10.02 27.38 -5.87
N PHE A 864 -8.74 27.03 -5.63
CA PHE A 864 -7.65 27.96 -5.36
C PHE A 864 -6.30 27.43 -5.83
N GLY A 865 -5.26 28.24 -5.75
CA GLY A 865 -3.87 27.84 -5.89
C GLY A 865 -3.33 27.83 -7.32
N ALA A 866 -2.03 27.62 -7.42
CA ALA A 866 -1.26 27.53 -8.66
C ALA A 866 -1.66 26.28 -9.48
N LYS A 867 -1.41 26.32 -10.78
CA LYS A 867 -1.67 25.20 -11.71
C LYS A 867 -0.41 24.35 -11.89
N ALA A 868 -0.58 23.09 -12.29
CA ALA A 868 0.52 22.13 -12.43
C ALA A 868 1.67 22.66 -13.32
N HIS A 869 1.37 23.26 -14.47
CA HIS A 869 2.40 23.79 -15.39
C HIS A 869 3.14 25.04 -14.88
N GLU A 870 2.64 25.70 -13.81
CA GLU A 870 3.28 26.86 -13.18
C GLU A 870 4.30 26.43 -12.11
N ILE A 871 4.19 25.21 -11.56
CA ILE A 871 4.94 24.77 -10.37
C ILE A 871 6.45 24.84 -10.55
N ALA A 872 6.98 24.34 -11.69
CA ALA A 872 8.42 24.35 -11.95
C ALA A 872 8.97 25.81 -12.01
N GLY A 873 8.25 26.72 -12.65
CA GLY A 873 8.60 28.14 -12.71
C GLY A 873 8.59 28.79 -11.33
N LEU A 874 7.56 28.54 -10.54
CA LEU A 874 7.40 29.09 -9.19
C LEU A 874 8.48 28.56 -8.21
N ARG A 875 8.86 27.28 -8.32
CA ARG A 875 9.99 26.72 -7.54
C ARG A 875 11.30 27.41 -7.92
N LYS A 876 11.53 27.66 -9.21
CA LYS A 876 12.71 28.37 -9.68
C LYS A 876 12.73 29.82 -9.16
N GLU A 877 11.62 30.56 -9.23
CA GLU A 877 11.51 31.91 -8.65
C GLU A 877 11.81 31.90 -7.14
N ARG A 878 11.34 30.87 -6.44
CA ARG A 878 11.61 30.70 -4.99
C ARG A 878 13.10 30.47 -4.72
N ALA A 879 13.73 29.55 -5.47
CA ALA A 879 15.16 29.23 -5.34
C ALA A 879 16.06 30.43 -5.68
N GLU A 880 15.64 31.29 -6.61
CA GLU A 880 16.34 32.50 -6.99
C GLU A 880 16.08 33.69 -6.03
N GLY A 881 15.32 33.50 -4.96
CA GLY A 881 14.99 34.54 -3.99
C GLY A 881 14.07 35.65 -4.52
N LYS A 882 13.39 35.41 -5.64
CA LYS A 882 12.49 36.40 -6.28
C LYS A 882 11.09 36.38 -5.70
N PHE A 883 10.74 35.34 -4.93
CA PHE A 883 9.42 35.21 -4.32
C PHE A 883 9.36 36.05 -3.02
N VAL A 884 8.32 36.88 -2.92
CA VAL A 884 8.00 37.62 -1.73
C VAL A 884 6.76 37.03 -1.09
N PRO A 885 6.87 36.46 0.14
CA PRO A 885 5.72 35.93 0.85
C PRO A 885 4.66 36.98 1.15
N ASP A 886 3.40 36.61 1.19
CA ASP A 886 2.30 37.46 1.63
C ASP A 886 2.49 37.84 3.11
N PRO A 887 2.31 39.10 3.51
CA PRO A 887 2.47 39.55 4.89
C PRO A 887 1.64 38.72 5.89
N ARG A 888 0.46 38.28 5.51
CA ARG A 888 -0.40 37.40 6.35
C ARG A 888 0.25 36.06 6.67
N PHE A 889 1.07 35.55 5.77
CA PHE A 889 1.83 34.32 5.97
C PHE A 889 2.98 34.52 6.95
N GLU A 890 3.69 35.64 6.84
CA GLU A 890 4.72 36.03 7.80
C GLU A 890 4.14 36.26 9.20
N GLU A 891 2.99 36.94 9.33
CA GLU A 891 2.28 37.11 10.60
C GLU A 891 2.01 35.76 11.29
N VAL A 892 1.59 34.74 10.52
CA VAL A 892 1.31 33.38 11.07
C VAL A 892 2.58 32.73 11.58
N LYS A 893 3.70 32.81 10.85
CA LYS A 893 4.98 32.23 11.28
C LYS A 893 5.46 32.88 12.58
N GLU A 894 5.42 34.20 12.66
CA GLU A 894 5.79 34.94 13.86
C GLU A 894 4.89 34.61 15.05
N PHE A 895 3.59 34.45 14.79
CA PHE A 895 2.66 34.07 15.84
C PHE A 895 2.95 32.63 16.37
N ILE A 896 3.36 31.70 15.52
CA ILE A 896 3.77 30.35 15.92
C ILE A 896 5.05 30.45 16.78
N ARG A 897 6.06 31.23 16.34
CA ARG A 897 7.33 31.44 17.07
C ARG A 897 7.14 32.11 18.43
N SER A 898 6.06 32.86 18.62
CA SER A 898 5.76 33.49 19.91
C SER A 898 5.52 32.53 21.08
N GLY A 899 5.48 31.21 20.82
CA GLY A 899 5.27 30.17 21.82
C GLY A 899 3.83 30.03 22.32
N VAL A 900 2.85 30.62 21.62
CA VAL A 900 1.43 30.57 21.99
C VAL A 900 0.87 29.14 22.01
N PHE A 901 1.45 28.24 21.24
CA PHE A 901 1.02 26.84 21.14
C PHE A 901 1.82 25.89 22.04
N GLY A 902 2.61 26.38 22.97
CA GLY A 902 3.38 25.59 23.93
C GLY A 902 4.88 25.79 23.82
N SER A 903 5.64 24.92 24.50
CA SER A 903 7.11 25.05 24.61
C SER A 903 7.87 24.29 23.52
N PHE A 904 7.18 23.57 22.62
CA PHE A 904 7.85 22.88 21.54
C PHE A 904 8.40 23.88 20.52
N ASN A 905 9.65 23.70 20.12
CA ASN A 905 10.26 24.57 19.10
C ASN A 905 9.84 24.11 17.70
N TYR A 906 9.19 25.01 16.95
CA TYR A 906 8.75 24.75 15.58
C TYR A 906 9.69 25.34 14.51
N ASP A 907 10.89 25.81 14.88
CA ASP A 907 11.82 26.41 13.91
C ASP A 907 12.22 25.45 12.79
N GLU A 908 12.43 24.17 13.10
CA GLU A 908 12.71 23.15 12.08
C GLU A 908 11.52 22.88 11.15
N LEU A 909 10.28 22.99 11.64
CA LEU A 909 9.09 22.91 10.79
C LEU A 909 8.95 24.15 9.91
N ILE A 910 9.19 25.34 10.47
CA ILE A 910 9.15 26.60 9.72
C ILE A 910 10.35 26.70 8.77
N GLY A 911 11.50 26.10 9.11
CA GLY A 911 12.71 26.03 8.30
C GLY A 911 12.46 25.39 6.93
N SER A 912 11.55 24.43 6.82
CA SER A 912 11.13 23.85 5.54
C SER A 912 10.43 24.86 4.60
N LEU A 913 9.95 25.99 5.15
CA LEU A 913 9.30 27.08 4.41
C LEU A 913 10.24 28.26 4.11
N GLU A 914 11.32 28.41 4.87
CA GLU A 914 12.25 29.56 4.82
C GLU A 914 13.66 29.18 4.39
N GLY A 915 14.15 28.05 4.87
CA GLY A 915 15.51 27.54 4.68
C GLY A 915 15.59 26.40 3.66
N ASN A 916 16.62 25.58 3.82
CA ASN A 916 16.90 24.42 2.95
C ASN A 916 16.61 23.09 3.64
N GLU A 917 15.74 23.05 4.62
CA GLU A 917 15.31 21.82 5.26
C GLU A 917 14.26 21.08 4.44
N GLY A 918 14.07 19.81 4.75
CA GLY A 918 13.15 18.94 4.02
C GLY A 918 13.74 18.50 2.67
N PHE A 919 13.10 18.85 1.56
CA PHE A 919 13.56 18.50 0.20
C PHE A 919 14.72 19.37 -0.31
N GLY A 920 15.47 20.04 0.60
CA GLY A 920 16.64 20.85 0.26
C GLY A 920 16.36 22.17 -0.47
N GLN A 921 15.08 22.56 -0.57
CA GLN A 921 14.63 23.81 -1.20
C GLN A 921 13.57 24.47 -0.34
N ALA A 922 13.70 25.78 -0.11
CA ALA A 922 12.73 26.54 0.66
C ALA A 922 11.33 26.45 0.05
N ASP A 923 10.34 26.12 0.87
CA ASP A 923 8.93 26.01 0.47
C ASP A 923 8.70 25.20 -0.84
N TYR A 924 9.35 24.05 -0.94
CA TYR A 924 9.26 23.19 -2.14
C TYR A 924 7.82 22.88 -2.57
N PHE A 925 6.91 22.79 -1.60
CA PHE A 925 5.47 22.52 -1.81
C PHE A 925 4.61 23.78 -1.97
N LEU A 926 5.22 24.97 -2.07
CA LEU A 926 4.59 26.24 -2.36
C LEU A 926 3.43 26.59 -1.40
N VAL A 927 3.62 26.33 -0.11
CA VAL A 927 2.65 26.65 0.95
C VAL A 927 2.44 28.16 1.04
N GLY A 928 3.55 28.95 1.09
CA GLY A 928 3.49 30.41 1.16
C GLY A 928 2.93 31.06 -0.10
N LYS A 929 3.15 30.44 -1.28
CA LYS A 929 2.59 30.93 -2.55
C LYS A 929 1.07 30.82 -2.61
N ASP A 930 0.55 29.67 -2.20
CA ASP A 930 -0.89 29.42 -2.28
C ASP A 930 -1.67 29.93 -1.07
N PHE A 931 -0.98 30.29 0.03
CA PHE A 931 -1.61 30.73 1.27
C PHE A 931 -2.63 31.87 1.09
N PRO A 932 -2.33 32.99 0.39
CA PRO A 932 -3.29 34.08 0.25
C PRO A 932 -4.55 33.63 -0.50
N SER A 933 -4.43 32.90 -1.59
CA SER A 933 -5.58 32.39 -2.37
C SER A 933 -6.39 31.38 -1.59
N TYR A 934 -5.73 30.59 -0.74
CA TYR A 934 -6.39 29.63 0.15
C TYR A 934 -7.25 30.34 1.22
N ILE A 935 -6.71 31.37 1.89
CA ILE A 935 -7.44 32.17 2.88
C ILE A 935 -8.67 32.82 2.25
N GLU A 936 -8.53 33.46 1.10
CA GLU A 936 -9.63 34.08 0.38
C GLU A 936 -10.69 33.06 -0.07
N CYS A 937 -10.26 31.85 -0.46
CA CYS A 937 -11.17 30.76 -0.77
C CYS A 937 -11.95 30.30 0.47
N GLN A 938 -11.32 30.22 1.63
CA GLN A 938 -11.96 29.88 2.90
C GLN A 938 -13.00 30.94 3.35
N GLU A 939 -12.82 32.21 3.01
CA GLU A 939 -13.84 33.25 3.24
C GLU A 939 -15.07 33.02 2.36
N LYS A 940 -14.90 32.64 1.09
CA LYS A 940 -16.01 32.26 0.17
C LYS A 940 -16.76 31.02 0.68
N VAL A 941 -16.05 30.07 1.30
CA VAL A 941 -16.68 28.90 1.97
C VAL A 941 -17.58 29.38 3.12
N ASP A 942 -17.12 30.26 4.01
CA ASP A 942 -17.94 30.79 5.11
C ASP A 942 -19.16 31.53 4.59
N GLU A 943 -19.02 32.30 3.52
CA GLU A 943 -20.14 33.01 2.88
C GLU A 943 -21.19 32.03 2.33
N ALA A 944 -20.74 31.00 1.58
CA ALA A 944 -21.64 30.01 1.03
C ALA A 944 -22.37 29.19 2.11
N TYR A 945 -21.66 28.84 3.21
CA TYR A 945 -22.25 28.07 4.31
C TYR A 945 -23.33 28.79 5.08
N ARG A 946 -23.32 30.15 5.13
CA ARG A 946 -24.40 30.95 5.74
C ARG A 946 -25.73 30.76 5.04
N ASP A 947 -25.72 30.56 3.74
CA ASP A 947 -26.91 30.20 2.95
C ASP A 947 -27.07 28.67 2.91
N GLN A 948 -27.74 28.14 3.91
CA GLN A 948 -27.98 26.71 4.07
C GLN A 948 -28.79 26.08 2.92
N LYS A 949 -29.58 26.86 2.22
CA LYS A 949 -30.32 26.40 1.02
C LYS A 949 -29.36 26.21 -0.14
N ARG A 950 -28.49 27.19 -0.41
CA ARG A 950 -27.43 27.13 -1.41
C ARG A 950 -26.46 25.99 -1.09
N TRP A 951 -25.99 25.88 0.15
CA TRP A 951 -25.06 24.83 0.61
C TRP A 951 -25.62 23.43 0.39
N THR A 952 -26.90 23.22 0.78
CA THR A 952 -27.56 21.91 0.58
C THR A 952 -27.72 21.59 -0.90
N ARG A 953 -28.06 22.58 -1.74
CA ARG A 953 -28.10 22.40 -3.19
C ARG A 953 -26.73 21.97 -3.76
N MET A 954 -25.65 22.64 -3.37
CA MET A 954 -24.28 22.28 -3.77
C MET A 954 -23.95 20.84 -3.32
N SER A 955 -24.33 20.45 -2.11
CA SER A 955 -24.17 19.10 -1.57
C SER A 955 -24.87 18.04 -2.43
N ILE A 956 -26.14 18.26 -2.79
CA ILE A 956 -26.89 17.36 -3.68
C ILE A 956 -26.22 17.24 -5.05
N LEU A 957 -25.75 18.37 -5.61
CA LEU A 957 -25.08 18.39 -6.92
C LEU A 957 -23.71 17.68 -6.90
N ASN A 958 -23.00 17.69 -5.78
CA ASN A 958 -21.78 16.90 -5.63
C ASN A 958 -22.08 15.39 -5.71
N THR A 959 -23.10 14.90 -5.01
CA THR A 959 -23.53 13.50 -5.12
C THR A 959 -24.00 13.19 -6.57
N ALA A 960 -24.81 14.05 -7.16
CA ALA A 960 -25.32 13.86 -8.50
C ALA A 960 -24.23 13.85 -9.58
N GLY A 961 -23.16 14.63 -9.39
CA GLY A 961 -22.01 14.68 -10.31
C GLY A 961 -20.94 13.63 -10.05
N SER A 962 -21.09 12.81 -9.01
CA SER A 962 -20.05 11.82 -8.67
C SER A 962 -20.17 10.49 -9.42
N TYR A 963 -21.14 10.32 -10.30
CA TYR A 963 -21.45 9.07 -11.00
C TYR A 963 -20.26 8.48 -11.78
N LYS A 964 -19.45 9.33 -12.44
CA LYS A 964 -18.26 8.96 -13.20
C LYS A 964 -17.22 8.22 -12.33
N PHE A 965 -17.19 8.48 -11.03
CA PHE A 965 -16.13 8.01 -10.11
C PHE A 965 -16.46 6.68 -9.43
N SER A 966 -17.30 5.85 -10.05
CA SER A 966 -17.51 4.45 -9.69
C SER A 966 -16.34 3.58 -10.12
N SER A 967 -15.86 2.69 -9.23
CA SER A 967 -14.89 1.65 -9.61
C SER A 967 -15.44 0.65 -10.63
N ASP A 968 -16.76 0.54 -10.77
CA ASP A 968 -17.41 -0.29 -11.77
C ASP A 968 -17.09 0.20 -13.19
N ARG A 969 -17.22 1.52 -13.44
CA ARG A 969 -16.79 2.12 -14.71
C ARG A 969 -15.31 1.84 -14.97
N THR A 970 -14.47 2.09 -13.97
CA THR A 970 -13.01 1.85 -14.08
C THR A 970 -12.70 0.40 -14.46
N ILE A 971 -13.35 -0.56 -13.80
CA ILE A 971 -13.17 -1.99 -14.09
C ILE A 971 -13.64 -2.37 -15.48
N HIS A 972 -14.77 -1.82 -15.97
CA HIS A 972 -15.20 -2.02 -17.36
C HIS A 972 -14.16 -1.56 -18.35
N GLU A 973 -13.52 -0.41 -18.11
CA GLU A 973 -12.45 0.12 -18.96
C GLU A 973 -11.19 -0.76 -18.93
N TYR A 974 -10.74 -1.22 -17.78
CA TYR A 974 -9.61 -2.16 -17.67
C TYR A 974 -9.92 -3.49 -18.36
N ALA A 975 -11.12 -4.05 -18.13
CA ALA A 975 -11.55 -5.32 -18.70
C ALA A 975 -11.57 -5.29 -20.22
N LYS A 976 -12.09 -4.19 -20.80
CA LYS A 976 -12.20 -4.01 -22.25
C LYS A 976 -10.85 -3.69 -22.90
N ASP A 977 -10.14 -2.67 -22.38
CA ASP A 977 -9.04 -2.04 -23.11
C ASP A 977 -7.68 -2.66 -22.79
N ILE A 978 -7.53 -3.29 -21.60
CA ILE A 978 -6.25 -3.82 -21.15
C ILE A 978 -6.31 -5.36 -21.05
N TRP A 979 -7.26 -5.90 -20.30
CA TRP A 979 -7.28 -7.34 -20.01
C TRP A 979 -7.95 -8.15 -21.11
N ASN A 980 -8.84 -7.55 -21.89
CA ASN A 980 -9.66 -8.22 -22.89
C ASN A 980 -10.37 -9.46 -22.29
N ILE A 981 -11.18 -9.21 -21.23
CA ILE A 981 -12.03 -10.21 -20.55
C ILE A 981 -13.49 -9.75 -20.62
N ASN A 982 -14.40 -10.71 -20.57
CA ASN A 982 -15.84 -10.47 -20.56
C ASN A 982 -16.44 -10.95 -19.25
N PRO A 983 -17.58 -10.38 -18.81
CA PRO A 983 -18.35 -10.91 -17.69
C PRO A 983 -18.78 -12.36 -17.94
N VAL A 984 -18.81 -13.15 -16.88
CA VAL A 984 -19.22 -14.54 -16.87
C VAL A 984 -20.26 -14.75 -15.78
N GLU A 985 -21.53 -14.63 -16.13
CA GLU A 985 -22.62 -14.82 -15.18
C GLU A 985 -22.81 -16.31 -14.85
N LEU A 986 -22.93 -16.61 -13.57
CA LEU A 986 -23.26 -17.95 -13.11
C LEU A 986 -24.75 -18.24 -13.34
N PRO A 987 -25.09 -19.45 -13.81
CA PRO A 987 -26.48 -19.85 -14.06
C PRO A 987 -27.34 -19.89 -12.80
#